data_e2807adea745582d7b393141a0b534e0
#
_entry.id   e2807adea745582d7b393141a0b534e0
#
_cell.length_a   1.000
_cell.length_b   1.000
_cell.length_c   1.000
_cell.angle_alpha   90.00
_cell.angle_beta   90.00
_cell.angle_gamma   90.00
#
_symmetry.space_group_name_H-M   'P 1'
#
loop_
_entity.id
_entity.type
_entity.pdbx_description
1 polymer ?
#
loop_
_entity_poly.entity_id
_entity_poly.type
_entity_poly.pdbx_seq_one_letter_code
_entity_poly.pdbx_strand_id
1 'polypeptide(L)'
;MNVVTKTITLGDGRTISIETGKLAKQADGSVMVRMGDTMLLATVCSAQDAVPGTDFMPLSVDYKEKYAAFGRFPGGFLKREGRASDYEILVSRLVDRALRPLFPDDFHAETFVNVMLVSSDGEDMPDALAGLAASAALAVSDVPFNGPISEVRVARIDGQFVINPTFAQLATADLEIMVAATADNIMMVEGEMKEVSEEVLLEAMKVAHDAIKVHCLVQVELTEAVGKTVKRVYCHEENDEDLKKNIWAKTYDKVYAIATACNPNKHERIENFEAVKAEYIAGLDAEVAAEKKGLISKYYHDVEKEAMRRSILDEGKRLDGRKTTEIRPIWSEVDYLPGAHGSAVFTRGETQSLTTVTLGTKMDEKLVDDALFKGKERFLLHYNFPPFSTGEAKASRGVGRREVGHGNLALRALKNMIPENYPYVVRVVSDILESNGSSSMATVCAGTLALMDAGVQIKKPVSGIAMGLISENKGKNFAVLSDILGDEDHLGDMDFKVTGTKDGITATQMDIKVDGLSYEILETALNQAKAGRMHILGKIQETLEAPREDMKPNAPRIIVMMIPKEMIGAVIGPGGKIIQNMQAETGAVITIEEIGDQGRVEIAANNKAAIDAAIAKTRAFFERLELPTHLAAYDIGKDSIDALVEQLKA
;
A
#
# COMPACT_ATOMS: atom_id res chain seq x y z
N MET A 1 22.24 -36.96 4.38
CA MET A 1 21.54 -35.68 4.18
C MET A 1 21.26 -35.57 2.69
N ASN A 2 20.01 -35.51 2.28
CA ASN A 2 19.67 -35.38 0.84
C ASN A 2 19.44 -33.90 0.55
N VAL A 3 20.51 -33.16 0.29
CA VAL A 3 20.47 -31.74 -0.03
C VAL A 3 20.30 -31.59 -1.53
N VAL A 4 19.30 -30.84 -1.95
CA VAL A 4 19.03 -30.51 -3.35
C VAL A 4 19.15 -29.01 -3.51
N THR A 5 19.88 -28.57 -4.54
CA THR A 5 20.05 -27.17 -4.89
C THR A 5 19.70 -26.95 -6.36
N LYS A 6 18.94 -25.90 -6.64
CA LYS A 6 18.65 -25.42 -7.99
C LYS A 6 19.07 -23.96 -8.09
N THR A 7 19.41 -23.53 -9.30
CA THR A 7 19.91 -22.17 -9.55
C THR A 7 19.16 -21.52 -10.71
N ILE A 8 18.77 -20.28 -10.51
CA ILE A 8 18.20 -19.38 -11.51
C ILE A 8 19.29 -18.39 -11.92
N THR A 9 19.48 -18.18 -13.21
CA THR A 9 20.40 -17.14 -13.72
C THR A 9 19.57 -15.98 -14.23
N LEU A 10 19.81 -14.78 -13.69
CA LEU A 10 19.18 -13.53 -14.14
C LEU A 10 19.82 -13.03 -15.45
N GLY A 11 19.12 -12.14 -16.15
CA GLY A 11 19.59 -11.61 -17.43
C GLY A 11 20.91 -10.82 -17.37
N ASP A 12 21.29 -10.33 -16.20
CA ASP A 12 22.55 -9.62 -15.91
C ASP A 12 23.68 -10.54 -15.42
N GLY A 13 23.42 -11.85 -15.34
CA GLY A 13 24.39 -12.86 -14.91
C GLY A 13 24.41 -13.13 -13.40
N ARG A 14 23.69 -12.37 -12.57
CA ARG A 14 23.50 -12.72 -11.15
C ARG A 14 22.71 -14.02 -11.02
N THR A 15 22.91 -14.73 -9.93
CA THR A 15 22.25 -16.02 -9.70
C THR A 15 21.47 -16.04 -8.41
N ILE A 16 20.32 -16.73 -8.43
CA ILE A 16 19.54 -17.05 -7.25
C ILE A 16 19.59 -18.56 -7.05
N SER A 17 20.06 -19.02 -5.90
CA SER A 17 20.07 -20.46 -5.54
C SER A 17 18.95 -20.77 -4.55
N ILE A 18 18.32 -21.94 -4.72
CA ILE A 18 17.27 -22.48 -3.84
C ILE A 18 17.78 -23.84 -3.32
N GLU A 19 18.07 -23.92 -2.03
CA GLU A 19 18.57 -25.13 -1.36
C GLU A 19 17.49 -25.68 -0.41
N THR A 20 17.28 -27.01 -0.41
CA THR A 20 16.37 -27.68 0.53
C THR A 20 16.99 -28.97 1.10
N GLY A 21 16.39 -29.54 2.14
CA GLY A 21 16.81 -30.82 2.77
C GLY A 21 17.91 -30.67 3.84
N LYS A 22 18.36 -29.46 4.16
CA LYS A 22 19.42 -29.19 5.13
C LYS A 22 18.90 -28.65 6.46
N LEU A 23 18.06 -27.63 6.41
CA LEU A 23 17.57 -26.88 7.58
C LEU A 23 16.08 -27.12 7.84
N ALA A 24 15.63 -26.84 9.07
CA ALA A 24 14.24 -26.83 9.49
C ALA A 24 13.41 -28.07 9.08
N LYS A 25 13.95 -29.25 9.32
CA LYS A 25 13.39 -30.56 8.85
C LYS A 25 12.09 -30.99 9.53
N GLN A 26 11.63 -30.27 10.56
CA GLN A 26 10.35 -30.51 11.21
C GLN A 26 9.20 -29.75 10.55
N ALA A 27 9.51 -28.75 9.71
CA ALA A 27 8.49 -28.10 8.89
C ALA A 27 8.04 -29.02 7.74
N ASP A 28 6.83 -28.85 7.25
CA ASP A 28 6.32 -29.59 6.10
C ASP A 28 7.15 -29.31 4.84
N GLY A 29 7.62 -28.07 4.70
CA GLY A 29 8.58 -27.66 3.68
C GLY A 29 9.53 -26.58 4.19
N SER A 30 10.78 -26.62 3.74
CA SER A 30 11.78 -25.59 4.07
C SER A 30 12.78 -25.40 2.96
N VAL A 31 13.15 -24.15 2.67
CA VAL A 31 14.15 -23.78 1.69
C VAL A 31 15.04 -22.64 2.20
N MET A 32 16.27 -22.60 1.71
CA MET A 32 17.16 -21.45 1.79
C MET A 32 17.30 -20.85 0.39
N VAL A 33 16.86 -19.60 0.22
CA VAL A 33 17.05 -18.84 -1.02
C VAL A 33 18.19 -17.86 -0.83
N ARG A 34 19.08 -17.77 -1.81
CA ARG A 34 20.28 -16.92 -1.75
C ARG A 34 20.52 -16.20 -3.07
N MET A 35 20.76 -14.89 -2.99
CA MET A 35 21.28 -14.05 -4.08
C MET A 35 22.42 -13.20 -3.49
N GLY A 36 23.62 -13.28 -4.05
CA GLY A 36 24.79 -12.69 -3.41
C GLY A 36 25.03 -13.23 -2.00
N ASP A 37 25.13 -12.35 -1.01
CA ASP A 37 25.17 -12.70 0.42
C ASP A 37 23.82 -12.46 1.13
N THR A 38 22.79 -12.06 0.40
CA THR A 38 21.43 -11.98 0.91
C THR A 38 20.78 -13.37 0.91
N MET A 39 20.34 -13.84 2.09
CA MET A 39 19.81 -15.18 2.32
C MET A 39 18.51 -15.15 3.10
N LEU A 40 17.51 -15.85 2.59
CA LEU A 40 16.19 -16.02 3.20
C LEU A 40 15.94 -17.50 3.53
N LEU A 41 15.61 -17.78 4.79
CA LEU A 41 15.08 -19.08 5.21
C LEU A 41 13.55 -19.00 5.18
N ALA A 42 12.90 -19.80 4.33
CA ALA A 42 11.45 -19.95 4.30
C ALA A 42 11.03 -21.33 4.81
N THR A 43 9.95 -21.36 5.59
CA THR A 43 9.34 -22.58 6.11
C THR A 43 7.83 -22.53 5.97
N VAL A 44 7.20 -23.68 5.75
CA VAL A 44 5.76 -23.85 5.80
C VAL A 44 5.39 -24.98 6.77
N CYS A 45 4.38 -24.72 7.58
CA CYS A 45 3.72 -25.71 8.43
C CYS A 45 2.21 -25.58 8.26
N SER A 46 1.52 -26.68 8.03
CA SER A 46 0.07 -26.73 7.89
C SER A 46 -0.53 -27.82 8.77
N ALA A 47 -1.61 -27.50 9.47
CA ALA A 47 -2.37 -28.50 10.20
C ALA A 47 -2.84 -29.63 9.26
N GLN A 48 -3.05 -30.83 9.80
CA GLN A 48 -3.52 -31.98 9.00
C GLN A 48 -5.00 -31.81 8.65
N ASP A 49 -5.79 -31.32 9.61
CA ASP A 49 -7.23 -31.14 9.48
C ASP A 49 -7.62 -29.68 9.71
N ALA A 50 -8.76 -29.29 9.16
CA ALA A 50 -9.37 -27.99 9.43
C ALA A 50 -10.04 -27.97 10.81
N VAL A 51 -10.10 -26.80 11.44
CA VAL A 51 -10.93 -26.59 12.62
C VAL A 51 -12.40 -26.67 12.21
N PRO A 52 -13.25 -27.48 12.88
CA PRO A 52 -14.65 -27.63 12.51
C PRO A 52 -15.38 -26.27 12.40
N GLY A 53 -16.08 -26.06 11.30
CA GLY A 53 -16.80 -24.82 11.01
C GLY A 53 -15.99 -23.71 10.38
N THR A 54 -14.74 -23.96 10.03
CA THR A 54 -13.93 -23.01 9.22
C THR A 54 -14.34 -23.12 7.76
N ASP A 55 -14.71 -21.99 7.15
CA ASP A 55 -15.20 -21.85 5.77
C ASP A 55 -14.28 -20.97 4.88
N PHE A 56 -13.06 -20.72 5.34
CA PHE A 56 -12.05 -19.92 4.64
C PHE A 56 -10.66 -20.54 4.81
N MET A 57 -9.70 -20.11 3.99
CA MET A 57 -8.28 -20.47 4.10
C MET A 57 -7.58 -19.65 5.20
N PRO A 58 -7.28 -20.24 6.38
CA PRO A 58 -6.60 -19.55 7.47
C PRO A 58 -5.08 -19.50 7.23
N LEU A 59 -4.65 -18.73 6.23
CA LEU A 59 -3.25 -18.51 5.90
C LEU A 59 -2.67 -17.37 6.74
N SER A 60 -1.53 -17.60 7.37
CA SER A 60 -0.70 -16.58 8.01
C SER A 60 0.68 -16.55 7.37
N VAL A 61 1.07 -15.40 6.84
CA VAL A 61 2.41 -15.16 6.31
C VAL A 61 3.13 -14.15 7.19
N ASP A 62 4.33 -14.51 7.63
CA ASP A 62 5.22 -13.65 8.39
C ASP A 62 6.58 -13.52 7.70
N TYR A 63 6.94 -12.31 7.32
CA TYR A 63 8.29 -11.93 6.91
C TYR A 63 8.98 -11.21 8.06
N LYS A 64 10.22 -11.59 8.36
CA LYS A 64 11.00 -11.00 9.45
C LYS A 64 12.45 -10.79 9.07
N GLU A 65 12.98 -9.63 9.47
CA GLU A 65 14.38 -9.28 9.31
C GLU A 65 15.13 -9.42 10.64
N LYS A 66 16.23 -10.17 10.62
CA LYS A 66 17.11 -10.30 11.79
C LYS A 66 18.18 -9.23 11.75
N TYR A 67 18.33 -8.45 12.83
CA TYR A 67 19.46 -7.53 12.96
C TYR A 67 20.81 -8.27 12.84
N ALA A 68 20.85 -9.52 13.28
CA ALA A 68 22.03 -10.39 13.14
C ALA A 68 22.41 -10.63 11.67
N ALA A 69 21.47 -10.55 10.72
CA ALA A 69 21.73 -10.67 9.28
C ALA A 69 22.70 -9.60 8.76
N PHE A 70 22.75 -8.45 9.44
CA PHE A 70 23.62 -7.31 9.16
C PHE A 70 24.76 -7.15 10.18
N GLY A 71 24.97 -8.13 11.08
CA GLY A 71 25.94 -8.00 12.18
C GLY A 71 25.61 -6.85 13.16
N ARG A 72 24.33 -6.49 13.31
CA ARG A 72 23.87 -5.34 14.11
C ARG A 72 23.06 -5.79 15.33
N PHE A 73 22.98 -4.89 16.33
CA PHE A 73 22.08 -5.02 17.47
C PHE A 73 20.82 -4.19 17.25
N PRO A 74 19.64 -4.67 17.69
CA PRO A 74 18.44 -3.85 17.77
C PRO A 74 18.64 -2.61 18.65
N GLY A 75 18.09 -1.46 18.22
CA GLY A 75 18.26 -0.17 18.89
C GLY A 75 17.57 -0.06 20.26
N GLY A 76 16.48 -0.80 20.49
CA GLY A 76 15.70 -0.73 21.70
C GLY A 76 16.42 -1.17 22.98
N PHE A 77 15.83 -0.87 24.14
CA PHE A 77 16.41 -1.19 25.47
C PHE A 77 16.69 -2.69 25.67
N LEU A 78 15.77 -3.55 25.23
CA LEU A 78 15.89 -5.01 25.41
C LEU A 78 16.90 -5.66 24.44
N LYS A 79 17.42 -4.92 23.46
CA LYS A 79 18.32 -5.43 22.42
C LYS A 79 17.81 -6.72 21.74
N ARG A 80 16.50 -6.77 21.51
CA ARG A 80 15.79 -7.88 20.89
C ARG A 80 14.78 -7.35 19.88
N GLU A 81 14.57 -8.07 18.79
CA GLU A 81 13.50 -7.81 17.83
C GLU A 81 12.14 -7.82 18.56
N GLY A 82 11.35 -6.77 18.34
CA GLY A 82 10.06 -6.59 18.96
C GLY A 82 8.90 -6.88 18.02
N ARG A 83 7.99 -5.90 17.86
CA ARG A 83 6.92 -5.96 16.88
C ARG A 83 7.49 -5.84 15.48
N ALA A 84 6.80 -6.44 14.50
CA ALA A 84 7.14 -6.27 13.11
C ALA A 84 7.12 -4.78 12.72
N SER A 85 8.11 -4.34 11.95
CA SER A 85 8.15 -3.02 11.34
C SER A 85 7.05 -2.89 10.27
N ASP A 86 6.73 -1.66 9.88
CA ASP A 86 5.79 -1.42 8.78
C ASP A 86 6.27 -2.10 7.49
N TYR A 87 7.57 -2.11 7.24
CA TYR A 87 8.16 -2.78 6.09
C TYR A 87 7.97 -4.30 6.14
N GLU A 88 8.25 -4.95 7.27
CA GLU A 88 8.02 -6.38 7.45
C GLU A 88 6.54 -6.75 7.26
N ILE A 89 5.63 -5.90 7.74
CA ILE A 89 4.18 -6.06 7.52
C ILE A 89 3.84 -5.97 6.04
N LEU A 90 4.41 -5.00 5.32
CA LEU A 90 4.15 -4.81 3.89
C LEU A 90 4.64 -5.99 3.06
N VAL A 91 5.87 -6.47 3.31
CA VAL A 91 6.40 -7.66 2.62
C VAL A 91 5.56 -8.91 2.94
N SER A 92 5.18 -9.12 4.21
CA SER A 92 4.27 -10.21 4.59
C SER A 92 2.96 -10.17 3.81
N ARG A 93 2.41 -8.97 3.58
CA ARG A 93 1.17 -8.77 2.82
C ARG A 93 1.34 -9.04 1.32
N LEU A 94 2.47 -8.64 0.72
CA LEU A 94 2.77 -8.95 -0.68
C LEU A 94 2.76 -10.46 -0.89
N VAL A 95 3.50 -11.19 -0.06
CA VAL A 95 3.59 -12.66 -0.14
C VAL A 95 2.24 -13.33 0.13
N ASP A 96 1.48 -12.89 1.15
CA ASP A 96 0.13 -13.44 1.44
C ASP A 96 -0.80 -13.30 0.23
N ARG A 97 -0.85 -12.12 -0.38
CA ARG A 97 -1.72 -11.82 -1.53
C ARG A 97 -1.33 -12.61 -2.77
N ALA A 98 -0.04 -12.89 -2.94
CA ALA A 98 0.46 -13.71 -4.03
C ALA A 98 0.14 -15.21 -3.86
N LEU A 99 0.24 -15.72 -2.64
CA LEU A 99 0.04 -17.15 -2.34
C LEU A 99 -1.43 -17.55 -2.19
N ARG A 100 -2.21 -16.72 -1.50
CA ARG A 100 -3.58 -17.04 -1.06
C ARG A 100 -4.50 -17.52 -2.18
N PRO A 101 -4.56 -16.90 -3.38
CA PRO A 101 -5.44 -17.33 -4.47
C PRO A 101 -5.07 -18.70 -5.07
N LEU A 102 -3.91 -19.26 -4.73
CA LEU A 102 -3.42 -20.52 -5.27
C LEU A 102 -3.65 -21.71 -4.34
N PHE A 103 -4.20 -21.49 -3.15
CA PHE A 103 -4.71 -22.59 -2.34
C PHE A 103 -6.08 -23.03 -2.89
N PRO A 104 -6.39 -24.35 -2.87
CA PRO A 104 -7.73 -24.79 -3.23
C PRO A 104 -8.81 -24.16 -2.34
N ASP A 105 -9.95 -23.82 -2.92
CA ASP A 105 -11.04 -23.14 -2.21
C ASP A 105 -11.59 -23.95 -1.04
N ASP A 106 -11.50 -25.29 -1.12
CA ASP A 106 -11.92 -26.25 -0.11
C ASP A 106 -10.84 -26.63 0.91
N PHE A 107 -9.65 -25.97 0.86
CA PHE A 107 -8.57 -26.23 1.81
C PHE A 107 -8.63 -25.24 2.97
N HIS A 108 -9.07 -25.70 4.16
CA HIS A 108 -9.31 -24.86 5.34
C HIS A 108 -8.38 -25.16 6.52
N ALA A 109 -7.27 -25.89 6.32
CA ALA A 109 -6.30 -26.15 7.36
C ALA A 109 -5.46 -24.91 7.68
N GLU A 110 -5.28 -24.64 8.98
CA GLU A 110 -4.43 -23.53 9.44
C GLU A 110 -3.01 -23.69 8.91
N THR A 111 -2.53 -22.70 8.17
CA THR A 111 -1.24 -22.75 7.46
C THR A 111 -0.40 -21.52 7.76
N PHE A 112 0.84 -21.75 8.19
CA PHE A 112 1.82 -20.72 8.51
C PHE A 112 3.00 -20.79 7.55
N VAL A 113 3.27 -19.68 6.87
CA VAL A 113 4.45 -19.47 6.04
C VAL A 113 5.33 -18.43 6.70
N ASN A 114 6.54 -18.82 7.07
CA ASN A 114 7.53 -17.92 7.68
C ASN A 114 8.70 -17.72 6.74
N VAL A 115 9.05 -16.47 6.47
CA VAL A 115 10.22 -16.06 5.69
C VAL A 115 11.11 -15.19 6.56
N MET A 116 12.35 -15.60 6.75
CA MET A 116 13.32 -14.89 7.62
C MET A 116 14.54 -14.47 6.85
N LEU A 117 14.86 -13.19 6.85
CA LEU A 117 16.16 -12.69 6.42
C LEU A 117 17.21 -13.06 7.45
N VAL A 118 18.17 -13.92 7.07
CA VAL A 118 19.21 -14.48 7.98
C VAL A 118 20.62 -14.00 7.63
N SER A 119 20.82 -13.46 6.43
CA SER A 119 22.06 -12.81 5.98
C SER A 119 21.73 -11.74 4.95
N SER A 120 22.48 -10.65 4.90
CA SER A 120 22.33 -9.59 3.89
C SER A 120 23.67 -8.89 3.67
N ASP A 121 23.95 -8.58 2.40
CA ASP A 121 25.08 -7.75 1.97
C ASP A 121 24.75 -6.24 2.03
N GLY A 122 23.45 -5.89 2.16
CA GLY A 122 22.99 -4.51 2.11
C GLY A 122 22.91 -3.94 0.68
N GLU A 123 23.11 -4.75 -0.34
CA GLU A 123 23.04 -4.37 -1.76
C GLU A 123 21.76 -4.89 -2.41
N ASP A 124 21.52 -6.21 -2.30
CA ASP A 124 20.34 -6.86 -2.87
C ASP A 124 19.13 -6.73 -1.94
N MET A 125 17.97 -6.41 -2.51
CA MET A 125 16.73 -6.25 -1.75
C MET A 125 16.12 -7.62 -1.38
N PRO A 126 15.96 -7.93 -0.09
CA PRO A 126 15.50 -9.24 0.34
C PRO A 126 14.02 -9.51 0.03
N ASP A 127 13.20 -8.47 -0.02
CA ASP A 127 11.76 -8.58 -0.34
C ASP A 127 11.51 -9.12 -1.75
N ALA A 128 12.40 -8.81 -2.71
CA ALA A 128 12.33 -9.35 -4.06
C ALA A 128 12.50 -10.88 -4.14
N LEU A 129 12.95 -11.51 -3.06
CA LEU A 129 13.14 -12.96 -2.95
C LEU A 129 12.10 -13.63 -2.05
N ALA A 130 11.29 -12.84 -1.31
CA ALA A 130 10.41 -13.36 -0.27
C ALA A 130 9.29 -14.25 -0.83
N GLY A 131 8.65 -13.83 -1.92
CA GLY A 131 7.61 -14.61 -2.59
C GLY A 131 8.14 -15.90 -3.21
N LEU A 132 9.33 -15.84 -3.85
CA LEU A 132 10.01 -17.02 -4.37
C LEU A 132 10.34 -18.03 -3.24
N ALA A 133 10.86 -17.53 -2.11
CA ALA A 133 11.22 -18.38 -0.99
C ALA A 133 9.99 -19.06 -0.35
N ALA A 134 8.91 -18.31 -0.17
CA ALA A 134 7.64 -18.82 0.35
C ALA A 134 7.02 -19.87 -0.57
N SER A 135 6.98 -19.60 -1.87
CA SER A 135 6.46 -20.53 -2.89
C SER A 135 7.31 -21.80 -2.97
N ALA A 136 8.63 -21.67 -2.97
CA ALA A 136 9.53 -22.82 -3.01
C ALA A 136 9.40 -23.73 -1.76
N ALA A 137 9.13 -23.14 -0.57
CA ALA A 137 8.86 -23.91 0.64
C ALA A 137 7.56 -24.72 0.51
N LEU A 138 6.50 -24.12 -0.07
CA LEU A 138 5.26 -24.83 -0.42
C LEU A 138 5.47 -25.90 -1.49
N ALA A 139 6.28 -25.62 -2.50
CA ALA A 139 6.57 -26.54 -3.59
C ALA A 139 7.23 -27.85 -3.09
N VAL A 140 8.16 -27.74 -2.13
CA VAL A 140 8.86 -28.92 -1.54
C VAL A 140 8.10 -29.56 -0.37
N SER A 141 6.89 -29.07 -0.02
CA SER A 141 6.00 -29.63 0.99
C SER A 141 4.96 -30.56 0.35
N ASP A 142 4.16 -31.22 1.17
CA ASP A 142 2.95 -31.96 0.74
C ASP A 142 1.67 -31.13 0.88
N VAL A 143 1.77 -29.85 1.28
CA VAL A 143 0.61 -28.94 1.39
C VAL A 143 -0.02 -28.72 0.02
N PRO A 144 -1.37 -28.80 -0.12
CA PRO A 144 -2.06 -28.50 -1.36
C PRO A 144 -1.85 -27.05 -1.79
N PHE A 145 -1.31 -26.87 -2.98
CA PHE A 145 -0.97 -25.57 -3.51
C PHE A 145 -0.89 -25.62 -5.05
N ASN A 146 -1.63 -24.78 -5.74
CA ASN A 146 -1.75 -24.74 -7.21
C ASN A 146 -0.67 -23.85 -7.87
N GLY A 147 0.40 -23.55 -7.14
CA GLY A 147 1.57 -22.87 -7.71
C GLY A 147 2.47 -23.81 -8.55
N PRO A 148 3.72 -23.42 -8.81
CA PRO A 148 4.43 -22.36 -8.08
C PRO A 148 4.14 -20.94 -8.55
N ILE A 149 4.49 -19.98 -7.70
CA ILE A 149 4.59 -18.56 -8.03
C ILE A 149 6.01 -18.06 -7.81
N SER A 150 6.29 -16.86 -8.30
CA SER A 150 7.41 -16.05 -7.81
C SER A 150 7.03 -14.58 -7.76
N GLU A 151 7.80 -13.82 -7.03
CA GLU A 151 7.83 -12.37 -7.04
C GLU A 151 9.14 -11.88 -7.61
N VAL A 152 9.10 -10.77 -8.35
CA VAL A 152 10.27 -10.00 -8.73
C VAL A 152 9.99 -8.52 -8.56
N ARG A 153 11.02 -7.76 -8.20
CA ARG A 153 11.00 -6.31 -8.27
C ARG A 153 11.46 -5.87 -9.64
N VAL A 154 10.74 -4.95 -10.26
CA VAL A 154 11.13 -4.30 -11.52
C VAL A 154 11.33 -2.84 -11.25
N ALA A 155 12.48 -2.30 -11.65
CA ALA A 155 12.71 -0.87 -11.72
C ALA A 155 12.91 -0.43 -13.18
N ARG A 156 12.51 0.81 -13.49
CA ARG A 156 12.91 1.46 -14.74
C ARG A 156 13.92 2.56 -14.45
N ILE A 157 15.10 2.45 -15.06
CA ILE A 157 16.25 3.35 -14.86
C ILE A 157 16.71 3.79 -16.23
N ASP A 158 16.75 5.08 -16.50
CA ASP A 158 17.11 5.65 -17.82
C ASP A 158 16.35 4.98 -18.98
N GLY A 159 15.07 4.66 -18.75
CA GLY A 159 14.19 4.01 -19.72
C GLY A 159 14.38 2.50 -19.89
N GLN A 160 15.31 1.87 -19.17
CA GLN A 160 15.57 0.42 -19.20
C GLN A 160 14.98 -0.29 -17.99
N PHE A 161 14.40 -1.47 -18.18
CA PHE A 161 13.89 -2.30 -17.09
C PHE A 161 14.98 -3.16 -16.50
N VAL A 162 15.06 -3.19 -15.17
CA VAL A 162 16.00 -3.98 -14.39
C VAL A 162 15.22 -4.89 -13.43
N ILE A 163 15.49 -6.19 -13.48
CA ILE A 163 14.92 -7.19 -12.57
C ILE A 163 15.74 -7.25 -11.29
N ASN A 164 15.07 -7.23 -10.15
CA ASN A 164 15.68 -7.25 -8.81
C ASN A 164 16.84 -6.24 -8.71
N PRO A 165 16.55 -4.93 -8.87
CA PRO A 165 17.56 -3.88 -8.77
C PRO A 165 18.17 -3.83 -7.37
N THR A 166 19.40 -3.34 -7.28
CA THR A 166 20.03 -3.03 -5.99
C THR A 166 19.43 -1.78 -5.36
N PHE A 167 19.66 -1.55 -4.05
CA PHE A 167 19.24 -0.31 -3.39
C PHE A 167 19.75 0.96 -4.08
N ALA A 168 21.01 0.93 -4.53
CA ALA A 168 21.60 2.08 -5.23
C ALA A 168 20.90 2.36 -6.57
N GLN A 169 20.51 1.33 -7.29
CA GLN A 169 19.78 1.47 -8.55
C GLN A 169 18.37 2.03 -8.36
N LEU A 170 17.67 1.60 -7.29
CA LEU A 170 16.33 2.10 -6.99
C LEU A 170 16.28 3.62 -6.75
N ALA A 171 17.32 4.19 -6.18
CA ALA A 171 17.38 5.64 -5.91
C ALA A 171 17.21 6.50 -7.17
N THR A 172 17.57 5.97 -8.35
CA THR A 172 17.49 6.67 -9.64
C THR A 172 16.28 6.25 -10.49
N ALA A 173 15.52 5.25 -10.04
CA ALA A 173 14.37 4.73 -10.78
C ALA A 173 13.22 5.73 -10.89
N ASP A 174 12.52 5.73 -12.01
CA ASP A 174 11.26 6.44 -12.22
C ASP A 174 10.03 5.53 -12.10
N LEU A 175 10.23 4.23 -12.07
CA LEU A 175 9.23 3.21 -11.79
C LEU A 175 9.86 2.13 -10.91
N GLU A 176 9.13 1.70 -9.91
CA GLU A 176 9.44 0.58 -9.03
C GLU A 176 8.16 -0.19 -8.72
N ILE A 177 8.08 -1.45 -9.15
CA ILE A 177 6.94 -2.32 -8.87
C ILE A 177 7.39 -3.71 -8.42
N MET A 178 6.63 -4.30 -7.49
CA MET A 178 6.64 -5.73 -7.21
C MET A 178 5.57 -6.40 -8.03
N VAL A 179 5.91 -7.48 -8.69
CA VAL A 179 4.98 -8.31 -9.46
C VAL A 179 5.09 -9.74 -8.98
N ALA A 180 3.96 -10.34 -8.66
CA ALA A 180 3.86 -11.77 -8.41
C ALA A 180 3.04 -12.45 -9.52
N ALA A 181 3.51 -13.60 -9.98
CA ALA A 181 2.88 -14.34 -11.06
C ALA A 181 3.12 -15.85 -10.95
N THR A 182 2.23 -16.63 -11.52
CA THR A 182 2.49 -18.03 -11.92
C THR A 182 3.24 -18.04 -13.25
N ALA A 183 3.49 -19.23 -13.81
CA ALA A 183 4.04 -19.33 -15.17
C ALA A 183 3.07 -18.74 -16.23
N ASP A 184 1.77 -18.79 -15.97
CA ASP A 184 0.75 -18.42 -16.94
C ASP A 184 0.14 -17.04 -16.69
N ASN A 185 0.06 -16.60 -15.42
CA ASN A 185 -0.81 -15.50 -15.02
C ASN A 185 -0.17 -14.56 -13.99
N ILE A 186 -0.35 -13.24 -14.18
CA ILE A 186 -0.04 -12.23 -13.17
C ILE A 186 -1.10 -12.33 -12.06
N MET A 187 -0.66 -12.34 -10.79
CA MET A 187 -1.51 -12.49 -9.61
C MET A 187 -1.57 -11.22 -8.76
N MET A 188 -0.48 -10.48 -8.65
CA MET A 188 -0.39 -9.30 -7.82
C MET A 188 0.62 -8.30 -8.41
N VAL A 189 0.27 -7.03 -8.35
CA VAL A 189 1.19 -5.91 -8.68
C VAL A 189 1.04 -4.84 -7.61
N GLU A 190 2.16 -4.31 -7.12
CA GLU A 190 2.16 -3.16 -6.22
C GLU A 190 3.43 -2.34 -6.41
N GLY A 191 3.31 -1.01 -6.47
CA GLY A 191 4.49 -0.16 -6.54
C GLY A 191 4.18 1.31 -6.71
N GLU A 192 5.26 2.07 -6.92
CA GLU A 192 5.24 3.51 -7.11
C GLU A 192 6.01 3.93 -8.35
N MET A 193 5.69 5.12 -8.84
CA MET A 193 6.32 5.64 -10.03
C MET A 193 6.23 7.16 -10.11
N LYS A 194 7.06 7.75 -10.96
CA LYS A 194 7.14 9.20 -11.18
C LYS A 194 6.41 9.57 -12.46
N GLU A 195 5.07 9.51 -12.42
CA GLU A 195 4.18 9.90 -13.53
C GLU A 195 4.47 9.14 -14.84
N VAL A 196 4.60 7.82 -14.77
CA VAL A 196 4.75 6.98 -15.97
C VAL A 196 3.40 6.74 -16.66
N SER A 197 3.45 6.41 -17.96
CA SER A 197 2.25 6.08 -18.71
C SER A 197 1.73 4.67 -18.41
N GLU A 198 0.49 4.42 -18.76
CA GLU A 198 -0.18 3.12 -18.62
C GLU A 198 0.53 2.03 -19.45
N GLU A 199 1.05 2.39 -20.63
CA GLU A 199 1.78 1.49 -21.50
C GLU A 199 3.11 1.05 -20.87
N VAL A 200 3.85 1.97 -20.24
CA VAL A 200 5.10 1.67 -19.53
C VAL A 200 4.85 0.74 -18.34
N LEU A 201 3.78 0.96 -17.59
CA LEU A 201 3.40 0.07 -16.49
C LEU A 201 3.08 -1.35 -17.00
N LEU A 202 2.32 -1.46 -18.09
CA LEU A 202 1.98 -2.75 -18.70
C LEU A 202 3.23 -3.47 -19.23
N GLU A 203 4.19 -2.74 -19.82
CA GLU A 203 5.45 -3.30 -20.27
C GLU A 203 6.30 -3.81 -19.09
N ALA A 204 6.38 -3.06 -17.99
CA ALA A 204 7.06 -3.49 -16.76
C ALA A 204 6.47 -4.79 -16.21
N MET A 205 5.14 -4.94 -16.23
CA MET A 205 4.45 -6.19 -15.83
C MET A 205 4.84 -7.37 -16.74
N LYS A 206 4.94 -7.16 -18.06
CA LYS A 206 5.36 -8.20 -19.02
C LYS A 206 6.79 -8.65 -18.77
N VAL A 207 7.71 -7.70 -18.59
CA VAL A 207 9.13 -7.99 -18.27
C VAL A 207 9.25 -8.78 -16.97
N ALA A 208 8.49 -8.41 -15.94
CA ALA A 208 8.42 -9.16 -14.69
C ALA A 208 7.93 -10.58 -14.89
N HIS A 209 6.83 -10.76 -15.64
CA HIS A 209 6.23 -12.06 -15.87
C HIS A 209 7.18 -13.00 -16.61
N ASP A 210 7.92 -12.51 -17.61
CA ASP A 210 8.89 -13.31 -18.33
C ASP A 210 10.05 -13.80 -17.43
N ALA A 211 10.50 -12.98 -16.50
CA ALA A 211 11.47 -13.40 -15.49
C ALA A 211 10.87 -14.46 -14.54
N ILE A 212 9.63 -14.25 -14.08
CA ILE A 212 8.94 -15.16 -13.16
C ILE A 212 8.72 -16.55 -13.76
N LYS A 213 8.43 -16.66 -15.05
CA LYS A 213 8.28 -17.96 -15.72
C LYS A 213 9.49 -18.88 -15.51
N VAL A 214 10.71 -18.31 -15.58
CA VAL A 214 11.95 -19.05 -15.31
C VAL A 214 12.01 -19.51 -13.84
N HIS A 215 11.60 -18.63 -12.90
CA HIS A 215 11.56 -18.98 -11.49
C HIS A 215 10.57 -20.11 -11.19
N CYS A 216 9.42 -20.10 -11.85
CA CYS A 216 8.41 -21.16 -11.69
C CYS A 216 8.92 -22.50 -12.25
N LEU A 217 9.56 -22.51 -13.42
CA LEU A 217 10.15 -23.71 -14.01
C LEU A 217 11.16 -24.38 -13.07
N VAL A 218 12.08 -23.59 -12.49
CA VAL A 218 13.10 -24.10 -11.57
C VAL A 218 12.48 -24.66 -10.29
N GLN A 219 11.37 -24.10 -9.81
CA GLN A 219 10.64 -24.66 -8.65
C GLN A 219 9.97 -25.99 -8.98
N VAL A 220 9.42 -26.16 -10.20
CA VAL A 220 8.89 -27.46 -10.66
C VAL A 220 10.00 -28.51 -10.68
N GLU A 221 11.16 -28.19 -11.28
CA GLU A 221 12.32 -29.09 -11.26
C GLU A 221 12.81 -29.42 -9.85
N LEU A 222 12.73 -28.46 -8.91
CA LEU A 222 13.08 -28.68 -7.50
C LEU A 222 12.10 -29.67 -6.86
N THR A 223 10.80 -29.49 -7.09
CA THR A 223 9.73 -30.37 -6.58
C THR A 223 9.92 -31.82 -7.05
N GLU A 224 10.23 -32.00 -8.35
CA GLU A 224 10.53 -33.33 -8.94
C GLU A 224 11.77 -33.95 -8.31
N ALA A 225 12.86 -33.19 -8.16
CA ALA A 225 14.11 -33.65 -7.59
C ALA A 225 13.98 -34.08 -6.12
N VAL A 226 13.06 -33.45 -5.38
CA VAL A 226 12.75 -33.81 -3.97
C VAL A 226 11.73 -34.93 -3.86
N GLY A 227 10.97 -35.23 -4.94
CA GLY A 227 9.91 -36.23 -4.98
C GLY A 227 8.63 -35.81 -4.27
N LYS A 228 8.33 -34.51 -4.20
CA LYS A 228 7.13 -33.93 -3.55
C LYS A 228 6.04 -33.50 -4.56
N THR A 229 5.91 -34.24 -5.64
CA THR A 229 4.91 -34.00 -6.70
C THR A 229 3.49 -34.38 -6.27
N VAL A 230 3.35 -35.25 -5.29
CA VAL A 230 2.04 -35.66 -4.75
C VAL A 230 1.78 -34.87 -3.47
N LYS A 231 0.67 -34.13 -3.46
CA LYS A 231 0.20 -33.38 -2.31
C LYS A 231 -0.69 -34.24 -1.42
N ARG A 232 -0.84 -33.85 -0.12
CA ARG A 232 -1.69 -34.59 0.84
C ARG A 232 -3.15 -34.61 0.39
N VAL A 233 -3.82 -35.70 0.68
CA VAL A 233 -5.28 -35.81 0.49
C VAL A 233 -5.95 -35.24 1.75
N TYR A 234 -7.00 -34.47 1.56
CA TYR A 234 -7.77 -33.85 2.64
C TYR A 234 -9.28 -33.89 2.29
N CYS A 235 -10.09 -33.64 3.31
CA CYS A 235 -11.55 -33.48 3.16
C CYS A 235 -11.98 -32.45 4.24
N HIS A 236 -12.00 -31.16 3.89
CA HIS A 236 -12.31 -30.09 4.81
C HIS A 236 -13.71 -29.53 4.64
N GLU A 237 -14.42 -29.96 3.62
CA GLU A 237 -15.79 -29.54 3.34
C GLU A 237 -16.74 -30.73 3.24
N GLU A 238 -17.87 -30.58 3.88
CA GLU A 238 -19.05 -31.38 3.57
C GLU A 238 -19.85 -30.64 2.50
N ASN A 239 -20.28 -31.40 1.46
CA ASN A 239 -21.11 -30.87 0.39
C ASN A 239 -22.44 -31.62 0.34
N ASP A 240 -23.52 -30.84 0.16
CA ASP A 240 -24.89 -31.37 -0.02
C ASP A 240 -25.46 -30.86 -1.35
N GLU A 241 -25.24 -31.61 -2.41
CA GLU A 241 -25.66 -31.24 -3.76
C GLU A 241 -27.19 -31.08 -3.91
N ASP A 242 -27.97 -31.84 -3.15
CA ASP A 242 -29.43 -31.73 -3.19
C ASP A 242 -29.91 -30.46 -2.49
N LEU A 243 -29.29 -30.10 -1.36
CA LEU A 243 -29.53 -28.84 -0.69
C LEU A 243 -29.12 -27.68 -1.59
N LYS A 244 -27.94 -27.74 -2.21
CA LYS A 244 -27.46 -26.72 -3.14
C LYS A 244 -28.46 -26.47 -4.28
N LYS A 245 -28.89 -27.51 -4.96
CA LYS A 245 -29.90 -27.43 -6.03
C LYS A 245 -31.22 -26.85 -5.54
N ASN A 246 -31.66 -27.25 -4.34
CA ASN A 246 -32.90 -26.75 -3.74
C ASN A 246 -32.84 -25.26 -3.42
N ILE A 247 -31.72 -24.79 -2.82
CA ILE A 247 -31.49 -23.36 -2.56
C ILE A 247 -31.52 -22.59 -3.87
N TRP A 248 -30.77 -23.05 -4.86
CA TRP A 248 -30.71 -22.40 -6.18
C TRP A 248 -32.08 -22.25 -6.83
N ALA A 249 -32.83 -23.36 -6.90
CA ALA A 249 -34.15 -23.35 -7.53
C ALA A 249 -35.19 -22.47 -6.81
N LYS A 250 -35.04 -22.27 -5.48
CA LYS A 250 -36.01 -21.49 -4.70
C LYS A 250 -35.64 -20.03 -4.52
N THR A 251 -34.37 -19.66 -4.67
CA THR A 251 -33.89 -18.33 -4.32
C THR A 251 -33.32 -17.53 -5.48
N TYR A 252 -32.77 -18.19 -6.53
CA TYR A 252 -32.03 -17.51 -7.60
C TYR A 252 -32.84 -16.40 -8.27
N ASP A 253 -34.07 -16.68 -8.71
CA ASP A 253 -34.89 -15.68 -9.41
C ASP A 253 -35.21 -14.45 -8.54
N LYS A 254 -35.41 -14.67 -7.23
CA LYS A 254 -35.65 -13.58 -6.27
C LYS A 254 -34.39 -12.74 -6.05
N VAL A 255 -33.26 -13.41 -5.86
CA VAL A 255 -31.95 -12.76 -5.67
C VAL A 255 -31.54 -12.01 -6.94
N TYR A 256 -31.76 -12.60 -8.13
CA TYR A 256 -31.49 -11.93 -9.41
C TYR A 256 -32.37 -10.70 -9.60
N ALA A 257 -33.66 -10.76 -9.22
CA ALA A 257 -34.54 -9.60 -9.26
C ALA A 257 -34.05 -8.46 -8.35
N ILE A 258 -33.49 -8.76 -7.19
CA ILE A 258 -32.88 -7.76 -6.29
C ILE A 258 -31.61 -7.19 -6.92
N ALA A 259 -30.73 -8.03 -7.47
CA ALA A 259 -29.50 -7.60 -8.13
C ALA A 259 -29.78 -6.64 -9.31
N THR A 260 -30.82 -6.93 -10.10
CA THR A 260 -31.23 -6.13 -11.27
C THR A 260 -32.16 -4.95 -10.94
N ALA A 261 -32.65 -4.84 -9.70
CA ALA A 261 -33.45 -3.71 -9.23
C ALA A 261 -32.68 -2.39 -9.15
N CYS A 262 -31.36 -2.44 -9.22
CA CYS A 262 -30.50 -1.25 -9.27
C CYS A 262 -30.67 -0.30 -8.08
N ASN A 263 -30.81 -0.82 -6.87
CA ASN A 263 -30.99 -0.01 -5.66
C ASN A 263 -29.64 0.55 -5.15
N PRO A 264 -29.42 1.88 -5.15
CA PRO A 264 -28.16 2.47 -4.69
C PRO A 264 -27.95 2.35 -3.18
N ASN A 265 -28.99 2.14 -2.36
CA ASN A 265 -28.92 2.05 -0.91
C ASN A 265 -28.37 0.68 -0.48
N LYS A 266 -27.16 0.66 0.08
CA LYS A 266 -26.48 -0.56 0.54
C LYS A 266 -27.27 -1.31 1.61
N HIS A 267 -27.81 -0.61 2.61
CA HIS A 267 -28.54 -1.25 3.71
C HIS A 267 -29.82 -1.93 3.23
N GLU A 268 -30.60 -1.27 2.39
CA GLU A 268 -31.80 -1.86 1.78
C GLU A 268 -31.48 -3.06 0.91
N ARG A 269 -30.38 -3.04 0.14
CA ARG A 269 -29.95 -4.20 -0.63
C ARG A 269 -29.65 -5.39 0.27
N ILE A 270 -28.86 -5.18 1.33
CA ILE A 270 -28.51 -6.23 2.30
C ILE A 270 -29.79 -6.79 2.96
N GLU A 271 -30.69 -5.92 3.43
CA GLU A 271 -31.96 -6.32 4.02
C GLU A 271 -32.82 -7.17 3.05
N ASN A 272 -32.87 -6.80 1.78
CA ASN A 272 -33.59 -7.53 0.76
C ASN A 272 -32.97 -8.90 0.49
N PHE A 273 -31.65 -9.03 0.39
CA PHE A 273 -30.98 -10.32 0.25
C PHE A 273 -31.19 -11.20 1.48
N GLU A 274 -31.03 -10.67 2.68
CA GLU A 274 -31.26 -11.41 3.93
C GLU A 274 -32.73 -11.83 4.10
N ALA A 275 -33.70 -11.05 3.61
CA ALA A 275 -35.10 -11.40 3.64
C ALA A 275 -35.41 -12.65 2.79
N VAL A 276 -34.78 -12.77 1.60
CA VAL A 276 -34.93 -13.98 0.76
C VAL A 276 -34.32 -15.21 1.43
N LYS A 277 -33.19 -15.05 2.07
CA LYS A 277 -32.53 -16.11 2.84
C LYS A 277 -33.38 -16.55 4.03
N ALA A 278 -33.92 -15.58 4.78
CA ALA A 278 -34.80 -15.84 5.91
C ALA A 278 -36.09 -16.55 5.49
N GLU A 279 -36.70 -16.13 4.37
CA GLU A 279 -37.88 -16.80 3.79
C GLU A 279 -37.58 -18.28 3.43
N TYR A 280 -36.41 -18.52 2.81
CA TYR A 280 -35.98 -19.88 2.49
C TYR A 280 -35.83 -20.73 3.76
N ILE A 281 -35.15 -20.22 4.79
CA ILE A 281 -34.92 -20.91 6.07
C ILE A 281 -36.26 -21.20 6.77
N ALA A 282 -37.19 -20.25 6.79
CA ALA A 282 -38.51 -20.42 7.40
C ALA A 282 -39.35 -21.49 6.73
N GLY A 283 -39.06 -21.84 5.47
CA GLY A 283 -39.70 -22.94 4.73
C GLY A 283 -39.11 -24.31 4.99
N LEU A 284 -38.05 -24.43 5.80
CA LEU A 284 -37.40 -25.68 6.17
C LEU A 284 -37.90 -26.17 7.54
N ASP A 285 -37.72 -27.48 7.79
CA ASP A 285 -37.80 -28.00 9.15
C ASP A 285 -36.77 -27.37 10.07
N ALA A 286 -37.14 -27.01 11.30
CA ALA A 286 -36.28 -26.25 12.23
C ALA A 286 -34.99 -27.01 12.61
N GLU A 287 -35.05 -28.35 12.72
CA GLU A 287 -33.86 -29.17 13.01
C GLU A 287 -32.92 -29.18 11.81
N VAL A 288 -33.43 -29.34 10.61
CA VAL A 288 -32.66 -29.32 9.35
C VAL A 288 -32.03 -27.92 9.14
N ALA A 289 -32.78 -26.86 9.40
CA ALA A 289 -32.28 -25.49 9.28
C ALA A 289 -31.13 -25.18 10.26
N ALA A 290 -31.20 -25.71 11.49
CA ALA A 290 -30.17 -25.57 12.50
C ALA A 290 -28.91 -26.37 12.15
N GLU A 291 -29.08 -27.65 11.76
CA GLU A 291 -27.97 -28.54 11.38
C GLU A 291 -27.21 -28.05 10.14
N LYS A 292 -27.93 -27.61 9.11
CA LYS A 292 -27.35 -27.19 7.83
C LYS A 292 -27.10 -25.70 7.68
N LYS A 293 -27.14 -24.93 8.76
CA LYS A 293 -27.00 -23.46 8.76
C LYS A 293 -25.76 -22.96 8.00
N GLY A 294 -24.62 -23.60 8.18
CA GLY A 294 -23.36 -23.24 7.49
C GLY A 294 -23.46 -23.46 5.99
N LEU A 295 -23.92 -24.64 5.56
CA LEU A 295 -24.12 -24.99 4.15
C LEU A 295 -25.15 -24.10 3.47
N ILE A 296 -26.25 -23.76 4.17
CA ILE A 296 -27.26 -22.84 3.64
C ILE A 296 -26.64 -21.48 3.37
N SER A 297 -25.85 -20.95 4.33
CA SER A 297 -25.20 -19.64 4.16
C SER A 297 -24.18 -19.66 3.01
N LYS A 298 -23.38 -20.73 2.87
CA LYS A 298 -22.41 -20.91 1.79
C LYS A 298 -23.10 -20.94 0.43
N TYR A 299 -24.08 -21.82 0.24
CA TYR A 299 -24.75 -21.97 -1.06
C TYR A 299 -25.61 -20.77 -1.42
N TYR A 300 -26.19 -20.08 -0.43
CA TYR A 300 -26.92 -18.83 -0.66
C TYR A 300 -25.98 -17.71 -1.11
N HIS A 301 -24.80 -17.62 -0.53
CA HIS A 301 -23.75 -16.68 -0.97
C HIS A 301 -23.31 -16.96 -2.42
N ASP A 302 -23.20 -18.22 -2.82
CA ASP A 302 -22.93 -18.58 -4.22
C ASP A 302 -24.04 -18.09 -5.16
N VAL A 303 -25.31 -18.14 -4.72
CA VAL A 303 -26.45 -17.58 -5.48
C VAL A 303 -26.35 -16.07 -5.61
N GLU A 304 -26.02 -15.34 -4.53
CA GLU A 304 -25.81 -13.89 -4.57
C GLU A 304 -24.68 -13.52 -5.53
N LYS A 305 -23.55 -14.22 -5.42
CA LYS A 305 -22.39 -14.03 -6.29
C LYS A 305 -22.77 -14.20 -7.77
N GLU A 306 -23.43 -15.30 -8.13
CA GLU A 306 -23.82 -15.56 -9.51
C GLU A 306 -24.86 -14.55 -10.02
N ALA A 307 -25.85 -14.19 -9.21
CA ALA A 307 -26.88 -13.22 -9.60
C ALA A 307 -26.28 -11.84 -9.90
N MET A 308 -25.35 -11.36 -9.05
CA MET A 308 -24.63 -10.11 -9.29
C MET A 308 -23.79 -10.18 -10.56
N ARG A 309 -23.04 -11.28 -10.76
CA ARG A 309 -22.18 -11.48 -11.94
C ARG A 309 -22.99 -11.53 -13.22
N ARG A 310 -24.14 -12.22 -13.25
CA ARG A 310 -25.04 -12.28 -14.41
C ARG A 310 -25.68 -10.91 -14.71
N SER A 311 -26.12 -10.16 -13.69
CA SER A 311 -26.62 -8.81 -13.88
C SER A 311 -25.62 -7.92 -14.63
N ILE A 312 -24.34 -8.02 -14.29
CA ILE A 312 -23.29 -7.22 -14.91
C ILE A 312 -22.92 -7.74 -16.30
N LEU A 313 -22.71 -9.07 -16.47
CA LEU A 313 -22.24 -9.64 -17.73
C LEU A 313 -23.33 -9.69 -18.81
N ASP A 314 -24.57 -10.00 -18.43
CA ASP A 314 -25.66 -10.22 -19.37
C ASP A 314 -26.46 -8.94 -19.66
N GLU A 315 -26.64 -8.07 -18.64
CA GLU A 315 -27.47 -6.86 -18.77
C GLU A 315 -26.67 -5.55 -18.70
N GLY A 316 -25.37 -5.61 -18.34
CA GLY A 316 -24.55 -4.41 -18.14
C GLY A 316 -24.99 -3.54 -16.95
N LYS A 317 -25.75 -4.11 -16.00
CA LYS A 317 -26.30 -3.41 -14.83
C LYS A 317 -25.52 -3.75 -13.58
N ARG A 318 -25.05 -2.74 -12.87
CA ARG A 318 -24.42 -2.88 -11.54
C ARG A 318 -25.50 -2.83 -10.45
N LEU A 319 -25.18 -3.34 -9.26
CA LEU A 319 -26.09 -3.40 -8.12
C LEU A 319 -26.75 -2.04 -7.77
N ASP A 320 -26.04 -0.95 -7.99
CA ASP A 320 -26.49 0.41 -7.72
C ASP A 320 -27.05 1.15 -8.97
N GLY A 321 -27.15 0.45 -10.10
CA GLY A 321 -27.71 0.97 -11.35
C GLY A 321 -26.73 1.73 -12.23
N ARG A 322 -25.47 1.92 -11.81
CA ARG A 322 -24.45 2.55 -12.64
C ARG A 322 -24.05 1.66 -13.82
N LYS A 323 -23.58 2.29 -14.89
CA LYS A 323 -22.85 1.62 -15.96
C LYS A 323 -21.44 1.24 -15.49
N THR A 324 -20.78 0.37 -16.22
CA THR A 324 -19.44 -0.13 -15.88
C THR A 324 -18.37 0.97 -15.76
N THR A 325 -18.52 2.08 -16.47
CA THR A 325 -17.58 3.21 -16.49
C THR A 325 -17.97 4.37 -15.57
N GLU A 326 -19.16 4.33 -14.95
CA GLU A 326 -19.66 5.42 -14.14
C GLU A 326 -19.06 5.41 -12.73
N ILE A 327 -18.80 6.62 -12.23
CA ILE A 327 -18.25 6.87 -10.89
C ILE A 327 -19.37 7.44 -10.01
N ARG A 328 -19.40 7.03 -8.74
CA ARG A 328 -20.37 7.56 -7.76
C ARG A 328 -20.26 9.08 -7.63
N PRO A 329 -21.32 9.76 -7.22
CA PRO A 329 -21.28 11.20 -6.93
C PRO A 329 -20.16 11.54 -5.95
N ILE A 330 -19.41 12.60 -6.24
CA ILE A 330 -18.31 13.08 -5.42
C ILE A 330 -18.72 14.42 -4.81
N TRP A 331 -18.50 14.54 -3.51
CA TRP A 331 -18.58 15.78 -2.75
C TRP A 331 -17.32 15.92 -1.90
N SER A 332 -16.76 17.11 -1.85
CA SER A 332 -15.60 17.40 -1.00
C SER A 332 -15.61 18.83 -0.47
N GLU A 333 -14.96 19.02 0.67
CA GLU A 333 -14.84 20.29 1.37
C GLU A 333 -13.44 20.39 2.00
N VAL A 334 -12.87 21.57 1.96
CA VAL A 334 -11.58 21.89 2.60
C VAL A 334 -11.78 22.86 3.75
N ASP A 335 -10.78 23.03 4.61
CA ASP A 335 -10.83 23.90 5.79
C ASP A 335 -11.95 23.55 6.79
N TYR A 336 -12.32 22.29 6.84
CA TYR A 336 -13.40 21.80 7.73
C TYR A 336 -13.02 21.85 9.21
N LEU A 337 -11.75 21.60 9.54
CA LEU A 337 -11.25 21.57 10.92
C LEU A 337 -10.41 22.79 11.26
N PRO A 338 -10.90 23.70 12.15
CA PRO A 338 -10.20 24.96 12.44
C PRO A 338 -8.81 24.81 13.07
N GLY A 339 -8.58 23.72 13.82
CA GLY A 339 -7.33 23.47 14.52
C GLY A 339 -6.24 22.81 13.68
N ALA A 340 -6.59 22.20 12.55
CA ALA A 340 -5.63 21.54 11.66
C ALA A 340 -4.88 22.56 10.79
N HIS A 341 -3.64 22.23 10.39
CA HIS A 341 -2.90 23.10 9.46
C HIS A 341 -3.45 23.01 8.03
N GLY A 342 -4.06 21.88 7.68
CA GLY A 342 -4.92 21.66 6.52
C GLY A 342 -5.88 20.54 6.80
N SER A 343 -7.06 20.58 6.20
CA SER A 343 -8.07 19.53 6.36
C SER A 343 -8.99 19.41 5.15
N ALA A 344 -9.43 18.19 4.86
CA ALA A 344 -10.39 17.93 3.81
C ALA A 344 -11.34 16.81 4.21
N VAL A 345 -12.60 16.95 3.82
CA VAL A 345 -13.58 15.86 3.73
C VAL A 345 -13.72 15.52 2.26
N PHE A 346 -13.58 14.24 1.94
CA PHE A 346 -13.82 13.72 0.60
C PHE A 346 -14.82 12.57 0.68
N THR A 347 -15.90 12.69 -0.07
CA THR A 347 -16.97 11.69 -0.14
C THR A 347 -17.17 11.23 -1.57
N ARG A 348 -17.24 9.93 -1.77
CA ARG A 348 -17.58 9.29 -3.04
C ARG A 348 -18.66 8.24 -2.79
N GLY A 349 -19.92 8.58 -3.07
CA GLY A 349 -21.08 7.79 -2.65
C GLY A 349 -21.05 7.55 -1.15
N GLU A 350 -21.06 6.31 -0.72
CA GLU A 350 -21.02 5.86 0.68
C GLU A 350 -19.59 5.55 1.16
N THR A 351 -18.59 6.29 0.66
CA THR A 351 -17.19 6.19 1.14
C THR A 351 -16.68 7.58 1.44
N GLN A 352 -16.32 7.83 2.71
CA GLN A 352 -15.93 9.14 3.20
C GLN A 352 -14.62 9.09 4.00
N SER A 353 -13.75 10.04 3.71
CA SER A 353 -12.49 10.26 4.44
C SER A 353 -12.45 11.69 5.00
N LEU A 354 -12.16 11.82 6.29
CA LEU A 354 -11.72 13.06 6.93
C LEU A 354 -10.21 13.02 7.06
N THR A 355 -9.54 13.88 6.33
CA THR A 355 -8.06 13.90 6.31
C THR A 355 -7.52 15.22 6.83
N THR A 356 -6.50 15.13 7.66
CA THR A 356 -5.79 16.28 8.25
C THR A 356 -4.33 16.30 7.86
N VAL A 357 -3.76 17.49 7.75
CA VAL A 357 -2.35 17.74 7.57
C VAL A 357 -1.80 18.51 8.75
N THR A 358 -0.68 18.03 9.27
CA THR A 358 0.14 18.71 10.29
C THR A 358 1.52 18.97 9.68
N LEU A 359 1.95 20.22 9.75
CA LEU A 359 3.30 20.64 9.35
C LEU A 359 4.15 20.74 10.61
N GLY A 360 5.31 20.11 10.59
CA GLY A 360 6.26 20.08 11.70
C GLY A 360 7.63 20.60 11.29
N THR A 361 8.53 20.65 12.26
CA THR A 361 9.92 21.04 12.12
C THR A 361 10.81 19.81 11.95
N LYS A 362 12.11 20.00 11.76
CA LYS A 362 13.11 18.92 11.75
C LYS A 362 13.10 18.05 13.02
N MET A 363 12.62 18.60 14.16
CA MET A 363 12.49 17.83 15.41
C MET A 363 11.39 16.76 15.35
N ASP A 364 10.46 16.90 14.41
CA ASP A 364 9.32 15.99 14.23
C ASP A 364 9.60 14.87 13.21
N GLU A 365 10.83 14.79 12.68
CA GLU A 365 11.24 13.71 11.76
C GLU A 365 11.08 12.35 12.44
N LYS A 366 10.42 11.40 11.74
CA LYS A 366 10.32 10.01 12.21
C LYS A 366 11.68 9.35 12.08
N LEU A 367 12.22 8.86 13.18
CA LEU A 367 13.43 8.05 13.19
C LEU A 367 13.07 6.62 12.77
N VAL A 368 13.77 6.12 11.76
CA VAL A 368 13.70 4.73 11.32
C VAL A 368 14.98 4.03 11.75
N ASP A 369 14.86 2.97 12.55
CA ASP A 369 15.98 2.11 12.99
C ASP A 369 15.55 0.66 12.88
N ASP A 370 15.28 0.23 11.65
CA ASP A 370 14.94 -1.15 11.31
C ASP A 370 16.20 -1.94 10.96
N ALA A 371 16.08 -3.25 10.79
CA ALA A 371 17.22 -4.10 10.47
C ALA A 371 17.85 -3.70 9.12
N LEU A 372 17.03 -3.46 8.11
CA LEU A 372 17.44 -3.09 6.76
C LEU A 372 17.65 -1.57 6.62
N PHE A 373 16.69 -0.77 7.10
CA PHE A 373 16.69 0.69 6.91
C PHE A 373 17.07 1.42 8.19
N LYS A 374 17.91 2.45 8.04
CA LYS A 374 18.23 3.38 9.09
C LYS A 374 18.25 4.79 8.53
N GLY A 375 17.46 5.68 9.11
CA GLY A 375 17.38 7.04 8.61
C GLY A 375 16.28 7.84 9.27
N LYS A 376 15.76 8.81 8.51
CA LYS A 376 14.70 9.72 8.92
C LYS A 376 13.69 9.89 7.81
N GLU A 377 12.42 9.94 8.17
CA GLU A 377 11.31 10.20 7.25
C GLU A 377 10.69 11.55 7.57
N ARG A 378 10.39 12.34 6.53
CA ARG A 378 9.81 13.69 6.61
C ARG A 378 8.39 13.78 6.07
N PHE A 379 7.95 12.79 5.30
CA PHE A 379 6.57 12.66 4.83
C PHE A 379 5.96 11.41 5.43
N LEU A 380 4.93 11.60 6.25
CA LEU A 380 4.26 10.54 6.99
C LEU A 380 2.78 10.50 6.60
N LEU A 381 2.24 9.32 6.34
CA LEU A 381 0.81 9.15 6.12
C LEU A 381 0.27 8.01 6.98
N HIS A 382 -0.73 8.32 7.78
CA HIS A 382 -1.42 7.37 8.64
C HIS A 382 -2.87 7.22 8.18
N TYR A 383 -3.30 5.98 8.04
CA TYR A 383 -4.64 5.59 7.65
C TYR A 383 -5.32 4.87 8.80
N ASN A 384 -6.48 5.33 9.20
CA ASN A 384 -7.26 4.75 10.27
C ASN A 384 -8.61 4.26 9.74
N PHE A 385 -8.97 3.03 10.10
CA PHE A 385 -10.21 2.38 9.69
C PHE A 385 -11.02 1.94 10.92
N PRO A 386 -11.72 2.86 11.59
CA PRO A 386 -12.50 2.53 12.79
C PRO A 386 -13.71 1.66 12.44
N PRO A 387 -14.13 0.77 13.33
CA PRO A 387 -15.25 -0.16 13.10
C PRO A 387 -16.57 0.53 12.70
N PHE A 388 -16.84 1.74 13.21
CA PHE A 388 -18.05 2.46 12.86
C PHE A 388 -18.14 2.84 11.37
N SER A 389 -17.00 2.88 10.65
CA SER A 389 -16.99 3.19 9.21
C SER A 389 -17.72 2.15 8.35
N THR A 390 -17.90 0.95 8.88
CA THR A 390 -18.72 -0.12 8.29
C THR A 390 -19.97 -0.45 9.12
N GLY A 391 -20.27 0.35 10.14
CA GLY A 391 -21.43 0.13 11.04
C GLY A 391 -21.21 -0.97 12.08
N GLU A 392 -19.96 -1.43 12.27
CA GLU A 392 -19.67 -2.51 13.22
C GLU A 392 -19.60 -2.01 14.66
N ALA A 393 -20.39 -2.63 15.56
CA ALA A 393 -20.37 -2.36 16.99
C ALA A 393 -19.26 -3.17 17.68
N LYS A 394 -18.01 -2.76 17.52
CA LYS A 394 -16.85 -3.38 18.19
C LYS A 394 -15.82 -2.35 18.64
N ALA A 395 -14.99 -2.73 19.62
CA ALA A 395 -13.90 -1.87 20.10
C ALA A 395 -12.80 -1.72 19.03
N SER A 396 -12.25 -0.51 18.90
CA SER A 396 -11.05 -0.26 18.09
C SER A 396 -9.84 -0.95 18.76
N ARG A 397 -9.08 -1.74 17.94
CA ARG A 397 -7.90 -2.48 18.40
C ARG A 397 -6.70 -1.95 17.66
N GLY A 398 -6.06 -0.93 17.95
CA GLY A 398 -4.82 -0.47 17.34
C GLY A 398 -4.73 -0.66 15.79
N VAL A 399 -3.62 -0.32 15.22
CA VAL A 399 -3.39 -0.39 13.76
C VAL A 399 -3.17 -1.84 13.31
N GLY A 400 -3.98 -2.32 12.38
CA GLY A 400 -3.87 -3.64 11.78
C GLY A 400 -2.99 -3.66 10.51
N ARG A 401 -2.64 -4.87 10.06
CA ARG A 401 -1.84 -5.06 8.81
C ARG A 401 -2.50 -4.42 7.58
N ARG A 402 -3.83 -4.44 7.48
CA ARG A 402 -4.58 -3.84 6.37
C ARG A 402 -4.44 -2.32 6.35
N GLU A 403 -4.50 -1.69 7.52
CA GLU A 403 -4.35 -0.24 7.66
C GLU A 403 -2.95 0.22 7.28
N VAL A 404 -1.90 -0.52 7.66
CA VAL A 404 -0.52 -0.26 7.22
C VAL A 404 -0.43 -0.32 5.68
N GLY A 405 -1.02 -1.33 5.05
CA GLY A 405 -1.00 -1.49 3.59
C GLY A 405 -1.73 -0.37 2.86
N HIS A 406 -2.94 0.01 3.32
CA HIS A 406 -3.72 1.11 2.72
C HIS A 406 -3.03 2.46 2.90
N GLY A 407 -2.46 2.71 4.10
CA GLY A 407 -1.67 3.91 4.36
C GLY A 407 -0.44 4.01 3.47
N ASN A 408 0.27 2.90 3.28
CA ASN A 408 1.46 2.87 2.43
C ASN A 408 1.13 3.13 0.94
N LEU A 409 0.01 2.61 0.42
CA LEU A 409 -0.43 2.91 -0.94
C LEU A 409 -0.69 4.41 -1.12
N ALA A 410 -1.39 5.05 -0.19
CA ALA A 410 -1.64 6.49 -0.23
C ALA A 410 -0.35 7.30 -0.04
N LEU A 411 0.56 6.87 0.82
CA LEU A 411 1.88 7.48 1.00
C LEU A 411 2.68 7.47 -0.31
N ARG A 412 2.78 6.31 -0.98
CA ARG A 412 3.45 6.17 -2.28
C ARG A 412 2.83 7.06 -3.35
N ALA A 413 1.49 7.19 -3.35
CA ALA A 413 0.77 8.02 -4.31
C ALA A 413 1.13 9.52 -4.19
N LEU A 414 1.39 10.01 -2.97
CA LEU A 414 1.49 11.44 -2.66
C LEU A 414 2.92 11.92 -2.42
N LYS A 415 3.83 11.07 -1.89
CA LYS A 415 5.16 11.50 -1.43
C LYS A 415 6.00 12.18 -2.52
N ASN A 416 5.91 11.71 -3.76
CA ASN A 416 6.66 12.25 -4.89
C ASN A 416 6.16 13.62 -5.37
N MET A 417 4.98 14.03 -4.88
CA MET A 417 4.39 15.34 -5.16
C MET A 417 4.85 16.42 -4.18
N ILE A 418 5.46 16.06 -3.07
CA ILE A 418 6.07 17.02 -2.15
C ILE A 418 7.30 17.63 -2.85
N PRO A 419 7.47 18.97 -2.84
CA PRO A 419 8.63 19.61 -3.44
C PRO A 419 9.95 19.09 -2.85
N GLU A 420 10.97 19.01 -3.68
CA GLU A 420 12.33 18.75 -3.21
C GLU A 420 12.78 19.86 -2.25
N ASN A 421 13.49 19.49 -1.19
CA ASN A 421 13.95 20.43 -0.15
C ASN A 421 12.83 21.17 0.60
N TYR A 422 11.59 20.63 0.59
CA TYR A 422 10.49 21.21 1.37
C TYR A 422 10.89 21.30 2.86
N PRO A 423 10.81 22.50 3.49
CA PRO A 423 11.41 22.70 4.81
C PRO A 423 10.67 22.01 5.96
N TYR A 424 9.43 21.60 5.76
CA TYR A 424 8.59 21.02 6.80
C TYR A 424 8.63 19.50 6.80
N VAL A 425 8.44 18.92 7.97
CA VAL A 425 7.94 17.54 8.12
C VAL A 425 6.44 17.58 7.93
N VAL A 426 5.93 16.72 7.08
CA VAL A 426 4.51 16.65 6.72
C VAL A 426 3.90 15.36 7.26
N ARG A 427 2.88 15.49 8.11
CA ARG A 427 2.10 14.35 8.57
C ARG A 427 0.67 14.45 8.06
N VAL A 428 0.25 13.48 7.25
CA VAL A 428 -1.13 13.30 6.79
C VAL A 428 -1.79 12.21 7.64
N VAL A 429 -2.99 12.47 8.15
CA VAL A 429 -3.80 11.48 8.87
C VAL A 429 -5.16 11.40 8.22
N SER A 430 -5.54 10.21 7.74
CA SER A 430 -6.82 9.94 7.11
C SER A 430 -7.66 9.03 8.01
N ASP A 431 -8.76 9.56 8.51
CA ASP A 431 -9.76 8.83 9.27
C ASP A 431 -10.94 8.49 8.34
N ILE A 432 -11.20 7.20 8.16
CA ILE A 432 -12.30 6.74 7.32
C ILE A 432 -13.59 6.77 8.14
N LEU A 433 -14.55 7.59 7.69
CA LEU A 433 -15.83 7.78 8.39
C LEU A 433 -16.92 6.86 7.85
N GLU A 434 -16.89 6.56 6.55
CA GLU A 434 -17.77 5.59 5.88
C GLU A 434 -16.98 4.78 4.86
N SER A 435 -17.36 3.51 4.65
CA SER A 435 -16.71 2.66 3.67
C SER A 435 -17.67 1.72 2.95
N ASN A 436 -17.79 1.93 1.64
CA ASN A 436 -18.42 1.01 0.70
C ASN A 436 -17.60 0.95 -0.61
N GLY A 437 -16.42 0.36 -0.52
CA GLY A 437 -15.45 0.19 -1.62
C GLY A 437 -14.40 1.29 -1.67
N SER A 438 -13.14 0.86 -1.71
CA SER A 438 -11.91 1.63 -1.89
C SER A 438 -11.75 2.91 -1.05
N SER A 439 -11.73 2.76 0.26
CA SER A 439 -11.43 3.85 1.20
C SER A 439 -9.98 4.37 1.06
N SER A 440 -9.03 3.54 0.62
CA SER A 440 -7.66 4.00 0.34
C SER A 440 -7.58 5.02 -0.79
N MET A 441 -8.43 4.90 -1.82
CA MET A 441 -8.51 5.88 -2.90
C MET A 441 -9.19 7.17 -2.46
N ALA A 442 -10.16 7.10 -1.54
CA ALA A 442 -10.70 8.28 -0.87
C ALA A 442 -9.62 9.01 -0.06
N THR A 443 -8.74 8.26 0.63
CA THR A 443 -7.57 8.81 1.35
C THR A 443 -6.61 9.57 0.41
N VAL A 444 -6.32 9.04 -0.78
CA VAL A 444 -5.46 9.73 -1.77
C VAL A 444 -6.09 11.06 -2.19
N CYS A 445 -7.38 11.07 -2.51
CA CYS A 445 -8.09 12.27 -2.93
C CYS A 445 -8.21 13.31 -1.81
N ALA A 446 -8.60 12.87 -0.60
CA ALA A 446 -8.68 13.73 0.57
C ALA A 446 -7.29 14.25 1.00
N GLY A 447 -6.25 13.39 0.90
CA GLY A 447 -4.86 13.77 1.17
C GLY A 447 -4.34 14.85 0.24
N THR A 448 -4.64 14.74 -1.06
CA THR A 448 -4.35 15.79 -2.04
C THR A 448 -5.00 17.13 -1.64
N LEU A 449 -6.30 17.12 -1.35
CA LEU A 449 -7.03 18.32 -0.94
C LEU A 449 -6.50 18.90 0.37
N ALA A 450 -6.23 18.07 1.37
CA ALA A 450 -5.73 18.51 2.67
C ALA A 450 -4.30 19.10 2.59
N LEU A 451 -3.44 18.55 1.72
CA LEU A 451 -2.11 19.11 1.44
C LEU A 451 -2.22 20.49 0.77
N MET A 452 -3.11 20.61 -0.22
CA MET A 452 -3.36 21.88 -0.90
C MET A 452 -3.98 22.90 0.07
N ASP A 453 -4.89 22.50 0.95
CA ASP A 453 -5.49 23.34 1.98
C ASP A 453 -4.47 23.80 3.03
N ALA A 454 -3.47 22.97 3.32
CA ALA A 454 -2.36 23.32 4.21
C ALA A 454 -1.37 24.34 3.61
N GLY A 455 -1.53 24.70 2.33
CA GLY A 455 -0.58 25.56 1.60
C GLY A 455 0.71 24.85 1.20
N VAL A 456 0.73 23.50 1.23
CA VAL A 456 1.84 22.73 0.68
C VAL A 456 1.81 22.84 -0.83
N GLN A 457 2.85 23.44 -1.41
CA GLN A 457 2.96 23.65 -2.87
C GLN A 457 3.31 22.32 -3.55
N ILE A 458 2.37 21.37 -3.53
CA ILE A 458 2.56 20.06 -4.21
C ILE A 458 2.80 20.28 -5.70
N LYS A 459 3.65 19.44 -6.31
CA LYS A 459 4.00 19.56 -7.73
C LYS A 459 2.77 19.50 -8.63
N LYS A 460 1.85 18.57 -8.33
CA LYS A 460 0.57 18.36 -9.04
C LYS A 460 -0.44 17.66 -8.12
N PRO A 461 -1.73 17.91 -8.29
CA PRO A 461 -2.75 17.14 -7.57
C PRO A 461 -2.84 15.70 -8.08
N VAL A 462 -3.13 14.78 -7.16
CA VAL A 462 -3.25 13.34 -7.42
C VAL A 462 -4.67 12.90 -7.15
N SER A 463 -5.22 12.08 -8.03
CA SER A 463 -6.47 11.33 -7.81
C SER A 463 -6.20 9.83 -7.78
N GLY A 464 -7.18 9.07 -7.29
CA GLY A 464 -7.11 7.61 -7.27
C GLY A 464 -8.47 6.98 -7.51
N ILE A 465 -8.46 5.82 -8.18
CA ILE A 465 -9.65 5.03 -8.49
C ILE A 465 -9.37 3.54 -8.21
N ALA A 466 -10.41 2.81 -7.82
CA ALA A 466 -10.39 1.35 -7.77
C ALA A 466 -11.24 0.79 -8.90
N MET A 467 -10.61 -0.07 -9.68
CA MET A 467 -11.22 -0.81 -10.78
C MET A 467 -11.54 -2.24 -10.32
N GLY A 468 -12.62 -2.81 -10.82
CA GLY A 468 -12.96 -4.20 -10.63
C GLY A 468 -13.07 -4.94 -11.94
N LEU A 469 -13.25 -6.23 -11.84
CA LEU A 469 -13.46 -7.12 -12.97
C LEU A 469 -14.49 -8.18 -12.61
N ILE A 470 -15.42 -8.41 -13.53
CA ILE A 470 -16.24 -9.60 -13.56
C ILE A 470 -15.92 -10.32 -14.86
N SER A 471 -15.52 -11.58 -14.80
CA SER A 471 -15.11 -12.35 -15.98
C SER A 471 -15.65 -13.79 -15.93
N GLU A 472 -15.79 -14.40 -17.09
CA GLU A 472 -16.12 -15.80 -17.22
C GLU A 472 -15.37 -16.44 -18.40
N ASN A 473 -15.41 -17.77 -18.48
CA ASN A 473 -14.77 -18.51 -19.57
C ASN A 473 -13.29 -18.16 -19.76
N LYS A 474 -12.54 -18.03 -18.65
CA LYS A 474 -11.13 -17.64 -18.62
C LYS A 474 -10.89 -16.28 -19.30
N GLY A 475 -11.73 -15.30 -18.99
CA GLY A 475 -11.61 -13.93 -19.48
C GLY A 475 -12.08 -13.69 -20.92
N LYS A 476 -12.78 -14.64 -21.55
CA LYS A 476 -13.35 -14.44 -22.90
C LYS A 476 -14.58 -13.52 -22.89
N ASN A 477 -15.33 -13.52 -21.81
CA ASN A 477 -16.41 -12.57 -21.55
C ASN A 477 -16.08 -11.85 -20.25
N PHE A 478 -16.02 -10.52 -20.27
CA PHE A 478 -15.63 -9.75 -19.11
C PHE A 478 -16.22 -8.34 -19.12
N ALA A 479 -16.33 -7.77 -17.93
CA ALA A 479 -16.68 -6.37 -17.71
C ALA A 479 -15.71 -5.74 -16.72
N VAL A 480 -15.04 -4.66 -17.12
CA VAL A 480 -14.21 -3.84 -16.23
C VAL A 480 -15.09 -2.78 -15.58
N LEU A 481 -15.02 -2.65 -14.26
CA LEU A 481 -15.86 -1.75 -13.46
C LEU A 481 -15.02 -0.59 -12.91
N SER A 482 -15.45 0.63 -13.14
CA SER A 482 -14.88 1.84 -12.50
C SER A 482 -15.52 2.08 -11.14
N ASP A 483 -14.71 2.49 -10.15
CA ASP A 483 -15.18 2.84 -8.80
C ASP A 483 -16.07 1.76 -8.18
N ILE A 484 -15.45 0.64 -7.82
CA ILE A 484 -16.14 -0.54 -7.30
C ILE A 484 -16.75 -0.32 -5.92
N LEU A 485 -17.92 -0.94 -5.72
CA LEU A 485 -18.55 -1.10 -4.41
C LEU A 485 -17.83 -2.17 -3.59
N GLY A 486 -18.08 -2.22 -2.27
CA GLY A 486 -17.60 -3.29 -1.41
C GLY A 486 -18.08 -4.68 -1.84
N ASP A 487 -19.34 -4.78 -2.30
CA ASP A 487 -19.90 -6.02 -2.83
C ASP A 487 -19.18 -6.47 -4.11
N GLU A 488 -18.88 -5.53 -5.02
CA GLU A 488 -18.15 -5.79 -6.26
C GLU A 488 -16.67 -6.13 -6.04
N ASP A 489 -16.04 -5.56 -4.99
CA ASP A 489 -14.72 -6.00 -4.53
C ASP A 489 -14.79 -7.44 -3.99
N HIS A 490 -15.75 -7.75 -3.14
CA HIS A 490 -15.85 -9.06 -2.50
C HIS A 490 -16.19 -10.20 -3.48
N LEU A 491 -17.17 -9.98 -4.37
CA LEU A 491 -17.70 -10.96 -5.30
C LEU A 491 -17.02 -10.94 -6.67
N GLY A 492 -16.16 -9.97 -6.94
CA GLY A 492 -15.46 -9.79 -8.20
C GLY A 492 -14.13 -10.54 -8.30
N ASP A 493 -13.52 -10.44 -9.46
CA ASP A 493 -12.33 -11.20 -9.87
C ASP A 493 -11.03 -10.41 -9.74
N MET A 494 -11.11 -9.08 -9.58
CA MET A 494 -9.96 -8.19 -9.47
C MET A 494 -10.31 -6.96 -8.61
N ASP A 495 -9.35 -6.50 -7.81
CA ASP A 495 -9.30 -5.17 -7.19
C ASP A 495 -8.02 -4.46 -7.68
N PHE A 496 -8.19 -3.46 -8.52
CA PHE A 496 -7.08 -2.76 -9.15
C PHE A 496 -7.13 -1.27 -8.86
N LYS A 497 -6.28 -0.80 -7.97
CA LYS A 497 -6.16 0.60 -7.57
C LYS A 497 -5.08 1.29 -8.38
N VAL A 498 -5.42 2.41 -8.98
CA VAL A 498 -4.51 3.23 -9.78
C VAL A 498 -4.61 4.68 -9.32
N THR A 499 -3.47 5.26 -8.96
CA THR A 499 -3.36 6.68 -8.59
C THR A 499 -2.50 7.44 -9.59
N GLY A 500 -2.73 8.72 -9.73
CA GLY A 500 -1.88 9.54 -10.61
C GLY A 500 -2.35 10.98 -10.74
N THR A 501 -1.49 11.75 -11.36
CA THR A 501 -1.74 13.12 -11.82
C THR A 501 -2.40 13.12 -13.20
N LYS A 502 -2.55 14.29 -13.78
CA LYS A 502 -2.97 14.42 -15.19
C LYS A 502 -1.97 13.83 -16.20
N ASP A 503 -0.69 13.74 -15.81
CA ASP A 503 0.41 13.40 -16.71
C ASP A 503 0.83 11.93 -16.63
N GLY A 504 0.53 11.23 -15.52
CA GLY A 504 0.87 9.82 -15.38
C GLY A 504 0.53 9.21 -14.03
N ILE A 505 0.87 7.93 -13.88
CA ILE A 505 0.60 7.11 -12.70
C ILE A 505 1.65 7.40 -11.62
N THR A 506 1.22 7.47 -10.36
CA THR A 506 2.10 7.68 -9.20
C THR A 506 2.23 6.45 -8.30
N ALA A 507 1.16 5.65 -8.18
CA ALA A 507 1.20 4.37 -7.48
C ALA A 507 0.10 3.44 -7.98
N THR A 508 0.30 2.14 -7.77
CA THR A 508 -0.66 1.11 -8.13
C THR A 508 -0.65 -0.03 -7.12
N GLN A 509 -1.82 -0.68 -6.99
CA GLN A 509 -1.98 -1.94 -6.26
C GLN A 509 -3.06 -2.76 -6.94
N MET A 510 -2.72 -4.00 -7.32
CA MET A 510 -3.64 -4.93 -7.97
C MET A 510 -3.64 -6.27 -7.25
N ASP A 511 -4.82 -6.79 -7.01
CA ASP A 511 -5.09 -8.13 -6.51
C ASP A 511 -6.01 -8.86 -7.49
N ILE A 512 -5.60 -10.03 -7.92
CA ILE A 512 -6.37 -10.91 -8.80
C ILE A 512 -6.85 -12.10 -7.98
N LYS A 513 -8.13 -12.43 -8.11
CA LYS A 513 -8.80 -13.48 -7.33
C LYS A 513 -9.19 -14.70 -8.17
N VAL A 514 -8.85 -14.68 -9.45
CA VAL A 514 -9.12 -15.76 -10.41
C VAL A 514 -7.81 -16.22 -11.05
N ASP A 515 -7.83 -17.41 -11.63
CA ASP A 515 -6.71 -17.98 -12.36
C ASP A 515 -6.59 -17.30 -13.73
N GLY A 516 -5.86 -16.19 -13.73
CA GLY A 516 -5.36 -15.52 -14.92
C GLY A 516 -6.21 -14.42 -15.54
N LEU A 517 -5.50 -13.34 -15.88
CA LEU A 517 -6.02 -12.26 -16.71
C LEU A 517 -5.12 -12.07 -17.94
N SER A 518 -5.76 -11.87 -19.09
CA SER A 518 -5.01 -11.50 -20.30
C SER A 518 -4.47 -10.07 -20.21
N TYR A 519 -3.39 -9.79 -20.94
CA TYR A 519 -2.86 -8.43 -21.02
C TYR A 519 -3.86 -7.44 -21.63
N GLU A 520 -4.77 -7.89 -22.49
CA GLU A 520 -5.86 -7.09 -23.05
C GLU A 520 -6.82 -6.58 -21.95
N ILE A 521 -7.15 -7.42 -20.98
CA ILE A 521 -7.98 -7.03 -19.84
C ILE A 521 -7.25 -5.99 -18.99
N LEU A 522 -5.95 -6.19 -18.74
CA LEU A 522 -5.13 -5.25 -17.96
C LEU A 522 -4.99 -3.90 -18.67
N GLU A 523 -4.78 -3.89 -19.98
CA GLU A 523 -4.74 -2.68 -20.78
C GLU A 523 -6.09 -1.93 -20.77
N THR A 524 -7.18 -2.67 -20.92
CA THR A 524 -8.54 -2.11 -20.84
C THR A 524 -8.79 -1.49 -19.46
N ALA A 525 -8.40 -2.17 -18.38
CA ALA A 525 -8.56 -1.67 -17.01
C ALA A 525 -7.73 -0.41 -16.75
N LEU A 526 -6.48 -0.37 -17.23
CA LEU A 526 -5.61 0.81 -17.11
C LEU A 526 -6.16 2.01 -17.87
N ASN A 527 -6.63 1.83 -19.11
CA ASN A 527 -7.20 2.90 -19.91
C ASN A 527 -8.51 3.45 -19.30
N GLN A 528 -9.36 2.54 -18.78
CA GLN A 528 -10.58 2.94 -18.10
C GLN A 528 -10.28 3.63 -16.76
N ALA A 529 -9.25 3.17 -16.02
CA ALA A 529 -8.76 3.82 -14.80
C ALA A 529 -8.25 5.24 -15.08
N LYS A 530 -7.55 5.46 -16.20
CA LYS A 530 -7.09 6.79 -16.63
C LYS A 530 -8.26 7.75 -16.79
N ALA A 531 -9.29 7.34 -17.51
CA ALA A 531 -10.51 8.15 -17.70
C ALA A 531 -11.19 8.47 -16.37
N GLY A 532 -11.29 7.48 -15.48
CA GLY A 532 -11.87 7.65 -14.14
C GLY A 532 -11.04 8.57 -13.24
N ARG A 533 -9.70 8.44 -13.24
CA ARG A 533 -8.80 9.34 -12.50
C ARG A 533 -8.96 10.79 -12.96
N MET A 534 -9.04 11.01 -14.28
CA MET A 534 -9.22 12.37 -14.82
C MET A 534 -10.54 12.98 -14.39
N HIS A 535 -11.65 12.21 -14.37
CA HIS A 535 -12.93 12.67 -13.85
C HIS A 535 -12.84 13.06 -12.38
N ILE A 536 -12.25 12.19 -11.53
CA ILE A 536 -12.08 12.44 -10.09
C ILE A 536 -11.17 13.66 -9.85
N LEU A 537 -10.10 13.80 -10.63
CA LEU A 537 -9.19 14.94 -10.56
C LEU A 537 -9.92 16.27 -10.86
N GLY A 538 -10.80 16.27 -11.87
CA GLY A 538 -11.66 17.42 -12.15
C GLY A 538 -12.55 17.79 -10.95
N LYS A 539 -13.10 16.80 -10.25
CA LYS A 539 -13.90 17.03 -9.03
C LYS A 539 -13.09 17.57 -7.85
N ILE A 540 -11.85 17.12 -7.69
CA ILE A 540 -10.91 17.68 -6.71
C ILE A 540 -10.65 19.17 -7.02
N GLN A 541 -10.40 19.50 -8.29
CA GLN A 541 -10.13 20.88 -8.72
C GLN A 541 -11.35 21.81 -8.67
N GLU A 542 -12.57 21.30 -8.79
CA GLU A 542 -13.80 22.07 -8.51
C GLU A 542 -13.85 22.57 -7.05
N THR A 543 -13.29 21.82 -6.09
CA THR A 543 -13.25 22.18 -4.67
C THR A 543 -12.07 23.08 -4.34
N LEU A 544 -10.88 22.76 -4.86
CA LEU A 544 -9.67 23.58 -4.71
C LEU A 544 -8.81 23.41 -5.97
N GLU A 545 -8.69 24.46 -6.75
CA GLU A 545 -8.01 24.41 -8.06
C GLU A 545 -6.49 24.26 -7.92
N ALA A 546 -5.91 24.97 -6.94
CA ALA A 546 -4.48 25.00 -6.68
C ALA A 546 -4.23 25.03 -5.16
N PRO A 547 -3.01 24.70 -4.69
CA PRO A 547 -2.63 24.90 -3.31
C PRO A 547 -2.87 26.35 -2.86
N ARG A 548 -3.27 26.53 -1.60
CA ARG A 548 -3.39 27.89 -1.03
C ARG A 548 -2.02 28.58 -1.11
N GLU A 549 -2.05 29.86 -1.41
CA GLU A 549 -0.82 30.68 -1.53
C GLU A 549 -0.03 30.75 -0.21
N ASP A 550 -0.72 30.70 0.93
CA ASP A 550 -0.11 30.76 2.25
C ASP A 550 -0.72 29.72 3.20
N MET A 551 0.08 29.33 4.19
CA MET A 551 -0.36 28.42 5.26
C MET A 551 -1.31 29.15 6.23
N LYS A 552 -2.14 28.38 6.93
CA LYS A 552 -3.00 28.92 7.99
C LYS A 552 -2.19 29.61 9.10
N PRO A 553 -2.79 30.57 9.82
CA PRO A 553 -2.09 31.33 10.87
C PRO A 553 -1.53 30.46 12.01
N ASN A 554 -2.14 29.31 12.28
CA ASN A 554 -1.72 28.37 13.31
C ASN A 554 -0.64 27.37 12.85
N ALA A 555 -0.33 27.32 11.55
CA ALA A 555 0.76 26.51 11.05
C ALA A 555 2.14 27.11 11.40
N PRO A 556 3.14 26.28 11.74
CA PRO A 556 4.47 26.78 12.03
C PRO A 556 5.08 27.45 10.79
N ARG A 557 5.77 28.55 11.01
CA ARG A 557 6.58 29.22 9.98
C ARG A 557 8.02 28.85 10.18
N ILE A 558 8.73 28.49 9.12
CA ILE A 558 10.16 28.18 9.15
C ILE A 558 10.89 29.20 8.28
N ILE A 559 11.91 29.82 8.87
CA ILE A 559 12.85 30.69 8.16
C ILE A 559 14.21 30.03 8.21
N VAL A 560 14.85 29.98 7.06
CA VAL A 560 16.19 29.43 6.90
C VAL A 560 17.19 30.55 6.73
N MET A 561 18.27 30.55 7.51
CA MET A 561 19.39 31.45 7.39
C MET A 561 20.69 30.66 7.22
N MET A 562 21.56 31.12 6.33
CA MET A 562 22.89 30.53 6.18
C MET A 562 23.90 31.38 6.94
N ILE A 563 24.76 30.74 7.70
CA ILE A 563 25.85 31.39 8.45
C ILE A 563 27.20 30.73 8.13
N PRO A 564 28.34 31.40 8.27
CA PRO A 564 29.63 30.73 8.20
C PRO A 564 29.76 29.59 9.22
N LYS A 565 30.38 28.48 8.84
CA LYS A 565 30.56 27.29 9.68
C LYS A 565 31.19 27.61 11.05
N GLU A 566 32.19 28.47 11.07
CA GLU A 566 32.91 28.93 12.28
C GLU A 566 32.00 29.60 13.32
N MET A 567 30.84 30.09 12.88
CA MET A 567 29.88 30.78 13.76
C MET A 567 28.86 29.82 14.40
N ILE A 568 28.78 28.58 13.96
CA ILE A 568 27.88 27.57 14.54
C ILE A 568 28.09 27.45 16.06
N GLY A 569 29.37 27.33 16.48
CA GLY A 569 29.73 27.27 17.90
C GLY A 569 29.32 28.48 18.70
N ALA A 570 29.45 29.69 18.12
CA ALA A 570 29.05 30.94 18.77
C ALA A 570 27.51 31.03 18.94
N VAL A 571 26.72 30.61 17.95
CA VAL A 571 25.24 30.61 18.03
C VAL A 571 24.74 29.58 19.05
N ILE A 572 25.34 28.43 19.11
CA ILE A 572 24.99 27.37 20.08
C ILE A 572 25.41 27.84 21.50
N GLY A 573 26.61 28.44 21.63
CA GLY A 573 27.16 28.85 22.89
C GLY A 573 27.62 27.72 23.81
N PRO A 574 28.33 28.05 24.91
CA PRO A 574 28.81 27.06 25.86
C PRO A 574 27.68 26.20 26.45
N GLY A 575 27.74 24.87 26.20
CA GLY A 575 26.71 23.94 26.64
C GLY A 575 25.30 24.23 26.07
N GLY A 576 25.18 24.89 24.92
CA GLY A 576 23.91 25.21 24.28
C GLY A 576 23.14 26.40 24.92
N LYS A 577 23.73 27.13 25.87
CA LYS A 577 23.03 28.18 26.65
C LYS A 577 22.49 29.30 25.78
N ILE A 578 23.22 29.72 24.75
CA ILE A 578 22.81 30.88 23.93
C ILE A 578 21.58 30.53 23.13
N ILE A 579 21.59 29.39 22.40
CA ILE A 579 20.45 28.96 21.61
C ILE A 579 19.25 28.63 22.50
N GLN A 580 19.45 28.01 23.66
CA GLN A 580 18.37 27.75 24.62
C GLN A 580 17.72 29.00 25.16
N ASN A 581 18.52 30.03 25.48
CA ASN A 581 17.98 31.30 25.90
C ASN A 581 17.19 32.00 24.80
N MET A 582 17.71 32.01 23.56
CA MET A 582 16.96 32.56 22.41
C MET A 582 15.62 31.85 22.22
N GLN A 583 15.58 30.54 22.31
CA GLN A 583 14.35 29.75 22.21
C GLN A 583 13.37 30.05 23.35
N ALA A 584 13.89 30.13 24.59
CA ALA A 584 13.05 30.41 25.77
C ALA A 584 12.41 31.82 25.73
N GLU A 585 13.16 32.81 25.25
CA GLU A 585 12.72 34.20 25.18
C GLU A 585 11.77 34.50 24.00
N THR A 586 11.90 33.76 22.91
CA THR A 586 11.11 33.99 21.68
C THR A 586 9.98 33.02 21.50
N GLY A 587 10.01 31.85 22.17
CA GLY A 587 9.10 30.72 21.91
C GLY A 587 9.33 30.04 20.57
N ALA A 588 10.42 30.37 19.86
CA ALA A 588 10.78 29.75 18.59
C ALA A 588 11.66 28.51 18.83
N VAL A 589 11.56 27.54 17.94
CA VAL A 589 12.48 26.38 17.85
C VAL A 589 13.60 26.76 16.87
N ILE A 590 14.86 26.66 17.30
CA ILE A 590 16.01 26.99 16.47
C ILE A 590 16.85 25.71 16.31
N THR A 591 17.08 25.28 15.08
CA THR A 591 17.96 24.16 14.76
C THR A 591 19.10 24.63 13.87
N ILE A 592 20.28 24.02 14.05
CA ILE A 592 21.47 24.34 13.26
C ILE A 592 22.05 23.05 12.69
N GLU A 593 22.35 23.08 11.40
CA GLU A 593 22.96 21.96 10.67
C GLU A 593 24.18 22.46 9.91
N GLU A 594 25.27 21.71 9.97
CA GLU A 594 26.46 21.98 9.17
C GLU A 594 26.26 21.43 7.75
N ILE A 595 26.37 22.27 6.73
CA ILE A 595 26.26 21.88 5.31
C ILE A 595 27.48 22.43 4.58
N GLY A 596 28.47 21.58 4.31
CA GLY A 596 29.73 21.97 3.69
C GLY A 596 30.47 23.01 4.57
N ASP A 597 30.73 24.18 4.02
CA ASP A 597 31.40 25.28 4.71
C ASP A 597 30.45 26.30 5.38
N GLN A 598 29.18 25.93 5.50
CA GLN A 598 28.16 26.80 6.07
C GLN A 598 27.36 26.11 7.18
N GLY A 599 26.76 26.89 8.05
CA GLY A 599 25.74 26.49 9.01
C GLY A 599 24.35 26.90 8.51
N ARG A 600 23.46 25.96 8.34
CA ARG A 600 22.06 26.24 8.06
C ARG A 600 21.31 26.37 9.39
N VAL A 601 20.80 27.56 9.66
CA VAL A 601 19.98 27.86 10.85
C VAL A 601 18.52 27.89 10.42
N GLU A 602 17.70 27.02 11.00
CA GLU A 602 16.25 27.02 10.81
C GLU A 602 15.59 27.58 12.07
N ILE A 603 14.76 28.59 11.91
CA ILE A 603 13.97 29.21 12.96
C ILE A 603 12.49 28.91 12.69
N ALA A 604 11.86 28.16 13.57
CA ALA A 604 10.45 27.78 13.46
C ALA A 604 9.65 28.34 14.62
N ALA A 605 8.49 28.94 14.33
CA ALA A 605 7.53 29.35 15.35
C ALA A 605 6.08 29.29 14.85
N ASN A 606 5.15 29.11 15.79
CA ASN A 606 3.72 28.93 15.50
C ASN A 606 2.97 30.25 15.24
N ASN A 607 3.67 31.40 15.29
CA ASN A 607 3.07 32.69 14.98
C ASN A 607 4.12 33.68 14.46
N LYS A 608 3.67 34.63 13.66
CA LYS A 608 4.53 35.63 13.03
C LYS A 608 5.29 36.48 14.04
N ALA A 609 4.66 36.85 15.15
CA ALA A 609 5.30 37.69 16.18
C ALA A 609 6.49 36.97 16.82
N ALA A 610 6.39 35.69 17.12
CA ALA A 610 7.49 34.88 17.64
C ALA A 610 8.63 34.73 16.61
N ILE A 611 8.31 34.59 15.33
CA ILE A 611 9.32 34.57 14.26
C ILE A 611 10.03 35.89 14.14
N ASP A 612 9.30 37.00 14.06
CA ASP A 612 9.87 38.33 13.93
C ASP A 612 10.78 38.66 15.15
N ALA A 613 10.34 38.26 16.37
CA ALA A 613 11.15 38.38 17.57
C ALA A 613 12.40 37.50 17.54
N ALA A 614 12.32 36.27 17.06
CA ALA A 614 13.46 35.36 16.94
C ALA A 614 14.46 35.87 15.89
N ILE A 615 13.98 36.35 14.75
CA ILE A 615 14.82 36.97 13.70
C ILE A 615 15.54 38.19 14.25
N ALA A 616 14.81 39.11 14.91
CA ALA A 616 15.37 40.32 15.46
C ALA A 616 16.47 39.99 16.49
N LYS A 617 16.25 39.03 17.38
CA LYS A 617 17.25 38.60 18.37
C LYS A 617 18.45 37.88 17.74
N THR A 618 18.21 37.01 16.77
CA THR A 618 19.28 36.31 16.03
C THR A 618 20.13 37.35 15.27
N ARG A 619 19.49 38.32 14.63
CA ARG A 619 20.17 39.43 13.94
C ARG A 619 20.96 40.27 14.92
N ALA A 620 20.38 40.73 16.03
CA ALA A 620 21.06 41.51 17.07
C ALA A 620 22.23 40.74 17.71
N PHE A 621 22.13 39.40 17.80
CA PHE A 621 23.23 38.54 18.24
C PHE A 621 24.38 38.52 17.22
N PHE A 622 24.11 38.40 15.93
CA PHE A 622 25.10 38.44 14.87
C PHE A 622 25.79 39.81 14.79
N GLU A 623 25.03 40.92 14.93
CA GLU A 623 25.57 42.25 14.97
C GLU A 623 26.54 42.46 16.13
N ARG A 624 26.26 41.88 17.31
CA ARG A 624 27.20 41.88 18.45
C ARG A 624 28.49 41.08 18.21
N LEU A 625 28.43 40.13 17.30
CA LEU A 625 29.59 39.34 16.86
C LEU A 625 30.31 39.98 15.67
N GLU A 626 29.95 41.24 15.33
CA GLU A 626 30.50 41.99 14.18
C GLU A 626 30.29 41.28 12.83
N LEU A 627 29.25 40.42 12.76
CA LEU A 627 28.87 39.76 11.52
C LEU A 627 27.98 40.67 10.67
N PRO A 628 28.26 40.81 9.37
CA PRO A 628 27.37 41.54 8.47
C PRO A 628 26.00 40.85 8.41
N THR A 629 24.93 41.59 8.74
CA THR A 629 23.54 41.08 8.69
C THR A 629 22.77 41.59 7.47
N HIS A 630 23.43 42.30 6.56
CA HIS A 630 22.85 42.86 5.34
C HIS A 630 23.45 42.17 4.11
N LEU A 631 22.61 41.77 3.16
CA LEU A 631 23.01 41.11 1.91
C LEU A 631 24.04 41.93 1.10
N ALA A 632 23.97 43.25 1.19
CA ALA A 632 24.93 44.16 0.54
C ALA A 632 26.40 44.01 1.04
N ALA A 633 26.59 43.47 2.24
CA ALA A 633 27.94 43.21 2.77
C ALA A 633 28.58 41.94 2.15
N TYR A 634 27.84 41.19 1.43
CA TYR A 634 28.27 39.98 0.69
C TYR A 634 28.22 40.17 -0.83
N ASP A 635 28.24 41.45 -1.30
CA ASP A 635 28.08 41.80 -2.72
C ASP A 635 26.79 41.31 -3.38
N ILE A 636 25.76 41.00 -2.58
CA ILE A 636 24.42 40.58 -3.07
C ILE A 636 23.59 41.85 -3.25
N GLY A 637 23.55 42.38 -4.48
CA GLY A 637 22.78 43.56 -4.85
C GLY A 637 21.27 43.28 -4.98
N LYS A 638 20.50 44.37 -5.16
CA LYS A 638 19.05 44.32 -5.30
C LYS A 638 18.59 43.42 -6.44
N ASP A 639 19.34 43.37 -7.53
CA ASP A 639 19.05 42.51 -8.72
C ASP A 639 19.17 41.04 -8.42
N SER A 640 20.05 40.63 -7.50
CA SER A 640 20.18 39.23 -7.04
C SER A 640 19.05 38.87 -6.09
N ILE A 641 18.49 39.84 -5.33
CA ILE A 641 17.32 39.62 -4.47
C ILE A 641 16.07 39.41 -5.33
N ASP A 642 15.90 40.18 -6.37
CA ASP A 642 14.77 40.07 -7.29
C ASP A 642 14.81 38.69 -8.03
N ALA A 643 16.01 38.23 -8.44
CA ALA A 643 16.21 36.90 -9.03
C ALA A 643 15.92 35.76 -8.05
N LEU A 644 16.28 35.90 -6.76
CA LEU A 644 15.96 34.95 -5.69
C LEU A 644 14.47 34.93 -5.37
N VAL A 645 13.82 36.09 -5.39
CA VAL A 645 12.36 36.20 -5.20
C VAL A 645 11.60 35.57 -6.36
N GLU A 646 12.07 35.71 -7.59
CA GLU A 646 11.51 35.05 -8.75
C GLU A 646 11.71 33.53 -8.72
N GLN A 647 12.88 33.03 -8.26
CA GLN A 647 13.12 31.60 -8.05
C GLN A 647 12.28 31.01 -6.91
N LEU A 648 11.91 31.81 -5.91
CA LEU A 648 11.02 31.39 -4.82
C LEU A 648 9.53 31.43 -5.22
N LYS A 649 9.20 32.12 -6.32
CA LYS A 649 7.84 32.16 -6.90
C LYS A 649 7.62 31.10 -7.99
N ALA A 650 8.71 30.53 -8.53
CA ALA A 650 8.67 29.45 -9.52
C ALA A 650 8.74 28.08 -8.85
#